data_7c15bf6a5e9f90374481a283ca08bb3e
#
_entry.id   7c15bf6a5e9f90374481a283ca08bb3e
#
_cell.length_a   1.000
_cell.length_b   1.000
_cell.length_c   1.000
_cell.angle_alpha   90.00
_cell.angle_beta   90.00
_cell.angle_gamma   90.00
#
_symmetry.space_group_name_H-M   'P 1'
#
loop_
_entity.id
_entity.type
_entity.pdbx_description
1 polymer ?
#
loop_
_entity_poly.entity_id
_entity_poly.type
_entity_poly.pdbx_seq_one_letter_code
_entity_poly.pdbx_strand_id
1 'polypeptide(L)'
;MFPISSTCRHAIAGLAVALVLAGAVPDTRAQMADPVHPMDALTYDEVNRTVALLREAGLADDGTRFPVITLKEMPKAEVLAWEPGEPFTRTAFVVMREDGETSEAVVDLTGGRIVSHEARPGAQPAIMQEEWDRARQATKEDPRWQEAMRRHGIEDLSKVSCAPMAPGYFPEEGFGKRRILRVPCFDQTIPLHPMQNRPIEGVLAIVDADTGEVIDVKEAEPVVVPDTAPGYGPDAIPARGPMKPVLNLTPGGSNIELEGALEVSWQDWSFHLRADRRSGLILSLARFRDKGEERLVAYQMAVSEMFVPYMDPDPAWAFRTYLDAGEFGLGYLISSLGVGTDCPHQAYYVTLLFPSDEGGMFKADRALCIFERNTGNPAWRHYDAGSGRLTSRPEVELVVRTIPTIGNYDYIVDWVFTNRGSIKVNVGATGFDAVKTVRSPDMEAETAGDDTEFGALVAPYVVAPYHDHFFSFRLDLDVDGPQNSFVRDLIVPEPAPAGSLRTSLWRLVSEPVGTEGRIVPTRNTHGEVWRLINPNRRTAMLKGHPGYQIEPGTGNTLSSLPDNDPAQKRAQFSSTRLWLTRYKPDELYAAGDYPMGEADRGLPRFIDDRQSIENADIVAWYTLGFHHVTRPEDWPILPTRWLGFTIRPMGFFDRDPSADLAPEFARPPSREDATQ
;
A
#
# COMPACT_ATOMS: atom_id res chain seq x y z
N MET A 1 -8.51 -64.21 -50.12
CA MET A 1 -7.14 -64.42 -50.69
C MET A 1 -6.29 -63.32 -50.14
N PHE A 2 -5.50 -63.71 -49.21
CA PHE A 2 -4.19 -63.21 -48.75
C PHE A 2 -3.89 -61.72 -48.57
N PRO A 3 -2.91 -61.53 -47.73
CA PRO A 3 -2.95 -60.67 -46.49
C PRO A 3 -1.78 -59.70 -46.51
N ILE A 4 -1.39 -59.25 -45.33
CA ILE A 4 -0.13 -58.63 -44.87
C ILE A 4 -0.28 -57.11 -44.63
N SER A 5 -0.44 -56.75 -43.41
CA SER A 5 0.54 -56.45 -42.28
C SER A 5 1.66 -55.51 -42.70
N SER A 6 1.67 -54.35 -42.13
CA SER A 6 2.90 -53.83 -41.48
C SER A 6 2.57 -52.69 -40.50
N THR A 7 2.79 -53.02 -39.27
CA THR A 7 2.91 -52.12 -38.14
C THR A 7 4.01 -51.09 -38.33
N CYS A 8 3.68 -49.82 -38.32
CA CYS A 8 4.66 -48.77 -38.10
C CYS A 8 4.35 -48.12 -36.75
N ARG A 9 5.01 -48.63 -35.72
CA ARG A 9 5.06 -48.00 -34.38
C ARG A 9 5.94 -46.76 -34.48
N HIS A 10 5.35 -45.60 -34.49
CA HIS A 10 6.07 -44.37 -34.18
C HIS A 10 6.10 -44.21 -32.66
N ALA A 11 7.27 -44.50 -32.07
CA ALA A 11 7.58 -44.16 -30.72
C ALA A 11 7.68 -42.63 -30.62
N ILE A 12 6.65 -41.98 -30.07
CA ILE A 12 6.75 -40.60 -29.61
C ILE A 12 7.52 -40.66 -28.29
N ALA A 13 8.81 -40.38 -28.36
CA ALA A 13 9.62 -40.10 -27.19
C ALA A 13 9.14 -38.78 -26.59
N GLY A 14 8.26 -38.86 -25.60
CA GLY A 14 7.92 -37.72 -24.73
C GLY A 14 9.14 -37.28 -23.96
N LEU A 15 9.78 -36.20 -24.36
CA LEU A 15 10.80 -35.52 -23.58
C LEU A 15 10.09 -34.81 -22.42
N ALA A 16 9.97 -35.49 -21.26
CA ALA A 16 9.63 -34.84 -20.01
C ALA A 16 10.86 -34.03 -19.58
N VAL A 17 10.86 -32.73 -19.87
CA VAL A 17 11.80 -31.80 -19.27
C VAL A 17 11.32 -31.57 -17.83
N ALA A 18 11.84 -32.38 -16.92
CA ALA A 18 11.75 -32.08 -15.49
C ALA A 18 12.72 -30.92 -15.21
N LEU A 19 12.23 -29.68 -15.32
CA LEU A 19 12.92 -28.53 -14.75
C LEU A 19 12.85 -28.68 -13.23
N VAL A 20 13.93 -29.12 -12.62
CA VAL A 20 14.11 -28.99 -11.18
C VAL A 20 14.41 -27.51 -10.92
N LEU A 21 13.37 -26.73 -10.68
CA LEU A 21 13.47 -25.36 -10.17
C LEU A 21 13.77 -25.45 -8.68
N ALA A 22 15.02 -25.60 -8.31
CA ALA A 22 15.48 -25.30 -6.95
C ALA A 22 15.68 -23.78 -6.86
N GLY A 23 14.56 -23.03 -6.84
CA GLY A 23 14.57 -21.68 -6.30
C GLY A 23 14.77 -21.83 -4.79
N ALA A 24 15.90 -21.36 -4.25
CA ALA A 24 16.07 -21.22 -2.83
C ALA A 24 14.99 -20.24 -2.33
N VAL A 25 13.99 -20.77 -1.62
CA VAL A 25 13.06 -19.94 -0.84
C VAL A 25 13.93 -19.28 0.23
N PRO A 26 14.03 -17.95 0.28
CA PRO A 26 14.72 -17.31 1.39
C PRO A 26 14.00 -17.72 2.66
N ASP A 27 14.73 -18.40 3.51
CA ASP A 27 14.22 -18.94 4.76
C ASP A 27 13.85 -17.78 5.70
N THR A 28 12.77 -17.91 6.46
CA THR A 28 12.33 -17.03 7.57
C THR A 28 13.43 -16.70 8.60
N ARG A 29 14.59 -17.32 8.47
CA ARG A 29 15.75 -17.13 9.35
C ARG A 29 16.27 -15.70 9.42
N ALA A 30 16.03 -14.87 8.40
CA ALA A 30 16.56 -13.51 8.37
C ALA A 30 15.99 -12.61 9.50
N GLN A 31 14.68 -12.70 9.80
CA GLN A 31 14.07 -11.93 10.92
C GLN A 31 14.18 -12.65 12.29
N MET A 32 14.70 -13.86 12.32
CA MET A 32 15.01 -14.60 13.56
C MET A 32 16.50 -14.51 13.95
N ALA A 33 17.35 -14.00 13.06
CA ALA A 33 18.76 -13.74 13.34
C ALA A 33 18.94 -12.36 14.01
N ASP A 34 20.13 -12.17 14.62
CA ASP A 34 20.51 -10.85 15.12
C ASP A 34 20.50 -9.83 13.98
N PRO A 35 20.05 -8.57 14.26
CA PRO A 35 20.00 -7.54 13.23
C PRO A 35 21.42 -7.18 12.76
N VAL A 36 21.60 -7.09 11.46
CA VAL A 36 22.90 -6.77 10.82
C VAL A 36 22.94 -5.37 10.24
N HIS A 37 21.77 -4.72 10.16
CA HIS A 37 21.62 -3.36 9.66
C HIS A 37 20.74 -2.52 10.61
N PRO A 38 21.05 -1.23 10.87
CA PRO A 38 20.28 -0.40 11.81
C PRO A 38 18.81 -0.23 11.44
N MET A 39 18.46 -0.40 10.16
CA MET A 39 17.09 -0.30 9.65
C MET A 39 16.34 -1.64 9.63
N ASP A 40 16.93 -2.75 10.09
CA ASP A 40 16.22 -4.03 10.18
C ASP A 40 14.99 -3.94 11.08
N ALA A 41 13.92 -4.65 10.73
CA ALA A 41 12.76 -4.79 11.61
C ALA A 41 13.20 -5.34 12.98
N LEU A 42 12.42 -5.06 14.01
CA LEU A 42 12.64 -5.70 15.32
C LEU A 42 12.55 -7.22 15.17
N THR A 43 13.52 -7.92 15.70
CA THR A 43 13.55 -9.39 15.73
C THR A 43 12.57 -9.93 16.76
N TYR A 44 12.29 -11.23 16.69
CA TYR A 44 11.49 -11.95 17.69
C TYR A 44 12.02 -11.72 19.12
N ASP A 45 13.33 -11.81 19.31
CA ASP A 45 13.96 -11.63 20.63
C ASP A 45 13.92 -10.17 21.10
N GLU A 46 14.04 -9.20 20.18
CA GLU A 46 13.92 -7.77 20.51
C GLU A 46 12.49 -7.40 20.93
N VAL A 47 11.45 -7.94 20.26
CA VAL A 47 10.04 -7.73 20.66
C VAL A 47 9.78 -8.34 22.05
N ASN A 48 10.19 -9.59 22.27
CA ASN A 48 10.04 -10.23 23.58
C ASN A 48 10.80 -9.47 24.68
N ARG A 49 12.01 -9.00 24.38
CA ARG A 49 12.81 -8.20 25.33
C ARG A 49 12.15 -6.86 25.64
N THR A 50 11.54 -6.21 24.61
CA THR A 50 10.76 -4.97 24.80
C THR A 50 9.65 -5.18 25.82
N VAL A 51 8.81 -6.18 25.60
CA VAL A 51 7.68 -6.50 26.49
C VAL A 51 8.15 -6.90 27.89
N ALA A 52 9.23 -7.69 27.99
CA ALA A 52 9.81 -8.06 29.27
C ALA A 52 10.27 -6.84 30.08
N LEU A 53 10.99 -5.91 29.45
CA LEU A 53 11.45 -4.67 30.10
C LEU A 53 10.27 -3.80 30.59
N LEU A 54 9.19 -3.70 29.80
CA LEU A 54 7.99 -2.95 30.22
C LEU A 54 7.30 -3.63 31.42
N ARG A 55 7.20 -4.95 31.44
CA ARG A 55 6.66 -5.71 32.57
C ARG A 55 7.54 -5.64 33.82
N GLU A 56 8.86 -5.76 33.68
CA GLU A 56 9.85 -5.60 34.76
C GLU A 56 9.75 -4.21 35.40
N ALA A 57 9.45 -3.17 34.61
CA ALA A 57 9.24 -1.81 35.07
C ALA A 57 7.86 -1.54 35.68
N GLY A 58 6.93 -2.51 35.64
CA GLY A 58 5.55 -2.36 36.10
C GLY A 58 4.70 -1.44 35.21
N LEU A 59 5.07 -1.29 33.94
CA LEU A 59 4.37 -0.47 32.94
C LEU A 59 3.45 -1.30 32.04
N ALA A 60 3.51 -2.63 32.14
CA ALA A 60 2.65 -3.55 31.43
C ALA A 60 2.39 -4.80 32.25
N ASP A 61 1.22 -5.40 32.11
CA ASP A 61 0.85 -6.67 32.72
C ASP A 61 0.18 -7.61 31.71
N ASP A 62 -0.57 -8.62 32.17
CA ASP A 62 -1.26 -9.59 31.30
C ASP A 62 -2.50 -8.97 30.61
N GLY A 63 -3.06 -7.89 31.14
CA GLY A 63 -4.16 -7.10 30.57
C GLY A 63 -3.71 -6.14 29.48
N THR A 64 -2.44 -5.76 29.48
CA THR A 64 -1.88 -4.79 28.54
C THR A 64 -1.87 -5.34 27.11
N ARG A 65 -2.30 -4.53 26.14
CA ARG A 65 -2.24 -4.83 24.70
C ARG A 65 -1.26 -3.86 24.02
N PHE A 66 -0.68 -4.32 22.92
CA PHE A 66 0.38 -3.65 22.18
C PHE A 66 -0.03 -3.40 20.73
N PRO A 67 -0.91 -2.44 20.46
CA PRO A 67 -1.32 -2.12 19.08
C PRO A 67 -0.15 -1.73 18.18
N VAL A 68 0.95 -1.22 18.75
CA VAL A 68 2.19 -0.92 18.01
C VAL A 68 3.39 -1.35 18.82
N ILE A 69 4.26 -2.17 18.22
CA ILE A 69 5.67 -2.33 18.61
C ILE A 69 6.47 -2.20 17.30
N THR A 70 7.30 -1.20 17.16
CA THR A 70 8.07 -0.98 15.94
C THR A 70 9.48 -0.46 16.26
N LEU A 71 10.37 -0.55 15.27
CA LEU A 71 11.69 0.05 15.38
C LEU A 71 11.56 1.57 15.50
N LYS A 72 12.13 2.14 16.56
CA LYS A 72 12.45 3.58 16.59
C LYS A 72 13.84 3.74 15.96
N GLU A 73 13.85 4.29 14.77
CA GLU A 73 15.08 4.43 13.98
C GLU A 73 16.13 5.30 14.69
N MET A 74 17.39 5.01 14.44
CA MET A 74 18.49 5.89 14.80
C MET A 74 18.32 7.25 14.09
N PRO A 75 18.94 8.33 14.58
CA PRO A 75 18.99 9.60 13.86
C PRO A 75 19.44 9.40 12.40
N LYS A 76 18.72 10.00 11.45
CA LYS A 76 18.99 9.83 10.00
C LYS A 76 20.46 10.04 9.62
N ALA A 77 21.11 11.03 10.23
CA ALA A 77 22.52 11.30 9.98
C ALA A 77 23.45 10.14 10.41
N GLU A 78 23.09 9.44 11.49
CA GLU A 78 23.85 8.30 11.98
C GLU A 78 23.62 7.07 11.08
N VAL A 79 22.38 6.85 10.62
CA VAL A 79 22.06 5.79 9.65
C VAL A 79 22.81 6.00 8.34
N LEU A 80 22.85 7.25 7.82
CA LEU A 80 23.54 7.57 6.58
C LEU A 80 25.07 7.47 6.68
N ALA A 81 25.61 7.61 7.88
CA ALA A 81 27.06 7.52 8.14
C ALA A 81 27.50 6.09 8.54
N TRP A 82 26.55 5.21 8.89
CA TRP A 82 26.87 3.86 9.31
C TRP A 82 27.43 3.01 8.18
N GLU A 83 28.45 2.19 8.48
CA GLU A 83 29.05 1.26 7.53
C GLU A 83 28.87 -0.21 8.02
N PRO A 84 28.74 -1.17 7.10
CA PRO A 84 28.57 -2.59 7.47
C PRO A 84 29.63 -3.10 8.43
N GLY A 85 29.16 -3.68 9.55
CA GLY A 85 30.03 -4.21 10.61
C GLY A 85 30.31 -3.24 11.76
N GLU A 86 29.90 -1.97 11.66
CA GLU A 86 29.95 -1.06 12.80
C GLU A 86 28.82 -1.35 13.80
N PRO A 87 29.06 -1.15 15.10
CA PRO A 87 28.01 -1.29 16.10
C PRO A 87 26.96 -0.20 15.96
N PHE A 88 25.70 -0.54 16.22
CA PHE A 88 24.57 0.39 16.19
C PHE A 88 23.63 0.17 17.36
N THR A 89 22.83 1.19 17.68
CA THR A 89 21.84 1.12 18.75
C THR A 89 20.50 0.63 18.23
N ARG A 90 19.79 -0.15 19.08
CA ARG A 90 18.44 -0.64 18.78
C ARG A 90 17.47 -0.10 19.81
N THR A 91 16.40 0.49 19.32
CA THR A 91 15.37 1.12 20.15
C THR A 91 14.00 0.72 19.63
N ALA A 92 13.08 0.35 20.52
CA ALA A 92 11.70 0.08 20.18
C ALA A 92 10.82 1.28 20.55
N PHE A 93 9.85 1.60 19.69
CA PHE A 93 8.71 2.44 19.99
C PHE A 93 7.50 1.54 20.22
N VAL A 94 6.76 1.80 21.30
CA VAL A 94 5.65 0.98 21.74
C VAL A 94 4.44 1.86 22.05
N VAL A 95 3.28 1.47 21.52
CA VAL A 95 1.98 1.96 21.97
C VAL A 95 1.35 0.85 22.80
N MET A 96 0.91 1.17 24.00
CA MET A 96 0.23 0.27 24.94
C MET A 96 -1.19 0.74 25.17
N ARG A 97 -2.11 -0.22 25.34
CA ARG A 97 -3.49 0.04 25.75
C ARG A 97 -3.89 -0.87 26.90
N GLU A 98 -4.38 -0.27 27.97
CA GLU A 98 -4.80 -0.96 29.18
C GLU A 98 -5.96 -0.19 29.83
N ASP A 99 -7.02 -0.86 30.25
CA ASP A 99 -8.20 -0.27 30.92
C ASP A 99 -8.79 0.94 30.16
N GLY A 100 -8.77 0.92 28.83
CA GLY A 100 -9.29 2.00 27.99
C GLY A 100 -8.34 3.21 27.83
N GLU A 101 -7.18 3.20 28.47
CA GLU A 101 -6.17 4.26 28.37
C GLU A 101 -5.04 3.86 27.42
N THR A 102 -4.48 4.86 26.73
CA THR A 102 -3.35 4.67 25.80
C THR A 102 -2.10 5.35 26.36
N SER A 103 -0.96 4.67 26.26
CA SER A 103 0.35 5.23 26.56
C SER A 103 1.39 4.85 25.51
N GLU A 104 2.46 5.64 25.44
CA GLU A 104 3.61 5.40 24.57
C GLU A 104 4.86 5.16 25.41
N ALA A 105 5.72 4.27 24.94
CA ALA A 105 7.03 4.05 25.55
C ALA A 105 8.12 3.96 24.48
N VAL A 106 9.33 4.38 24.88
CA VAL A 106 10.56 4.19 24.11
C VAL A 106 11.49 3.30 24.93
N VAL A 107 11.92 2.19 24.35
CA VAL A 107 12.72 1.16 24.99
C VAL A 107 14.08 1.03 24.29
N ASP A 108 15.16 1.39 24.99
CA ASP A 108 16.54 1.18 24.55
C ASP A 108 16.90 -0.29 24.76
N LEU A 109 16.88 -1.06 23.68
CA LEU A 109 17.18 -2.51 23.70
C LEU A 109 18.67 -2.78 23.87
N THR A 110 19.53 -1.92 23.33
CA THR A 110 20.98 -2.03 23.48
C THR A 110 21.41 -1.79 24.94
N GLY A 111 20.81 -0.77 25.57
CA GLY A 111 21.07 -0.43 26.97
C GLY A 111 20.20 -1.20 27.97
N GLY A 112 19.16 -1.91 27.52
CA GLY A 112 18.25 -2.71 28.38
C GLY A 112 17.43 -1.85 29.36
N ARG A 113 16.92 -0.68 28.94
CA ARG A 113 16.20 0.29 29.79
C ARG A 113 15.05 1.00 29.09
N ILE A 114 14.09 1.49 29.89
CA ILE A 114 13.04 2.38 29.40
C ILE A 114 13.63 3.80 29.29
N VAL A 115 13.48 4.41 28.12
CA VAL A 115 13.93 5.80 27.87
C VAL A 115 12.84 6.80 28.24
N SER A 116 11.60 6.52 27.86
CA SER A 116 10.42 7.34 28.19
C SER A 116 9.18 6.48 28.29
N HIS A 117 8.21 6.97 29.06
CA HIS A 117 6.84 6.46 29.13
C HIS A 117 5.91 7.65 29.32
N GLU A 118 4.93 7.80 28.44
CA GLU A 118 4.02 8.94 28.44
C GLU A 118 2.57 8.48 28.21
N ALA A 119 1.65 8.95 29.07
CA ALA A 119 0.23 8.76 28.81
C ALA A 119 -0.22 9.60 27.60
N ARG A 120 -1.12 9.02 26.78
CA ARG A 120 -1.73 9.67 25.61
C ARG A 120 -3.26 9.73 25.78
N PRO A 121 -3.79 10.60 26.64
CA PRO A 121 -5.22 10.65 26.94
C PRO A 121 -6.06 10.88 25.69
N GLY A 122 -7.03 9.99 25.43
CA GLY A 122 -7.95 10.09 24.29
C GLY A 122 -7.35 9.61 22.95
N ALA A 123 -6.09 9.19 22.91
CA ALA A 123 -5.52 8.55 21.72
C ALA A 123 -6.18 7.18 21.51
N GLN A 124 -6.57 6.90 20.26
CA GLN A 124 -7.20 5.64 19.88
C GLN A 124 -6.36 4.98 18.78
N PRO A 125 -5.51 4.00 19.10
CA PRO A 125 -4.68 3.29 18.14
C PRO A 125 -5.51 2.38 17.24
N ALA A 126 -4.87 1.71 16.27
CA ALA A 126 -5.49 0.73 15.38
C ALA A 126 -6.32 -0.30 16.15
N ILE A 127 -7.36 -0.83 15.49
CA ILE A 127 -8.25 -1.83 16.07
C ILE A 127 -7.46 -3.12 16.28
N MET A 128 -7.64 -3.72 17.45
CA MET A 128 -7.00 -4.98 17.83
C MET A 128 -7.91 -6.18 17.61
N GLN A 129 -7.34 -7.37 17.43
CA GLN A 129 -8.08 -8.59 17.19
C GLN A 129 -9.09 -8.91 18.29
N GLU A 130 -8.68 -8.71 19.55
CA GLU A 130 -9.56 -8.93 20.71
C GLU A 130 -10.80 -8.02 20.69
N GLU A 131 -10.66 -6.77 20.23
CA GLU A 131 -11.78 -5.83 20.12
C GLU A 131 -12.78 -6.27 19.03
N TRP A 132 -12.27 -6.76 17.89
CA TRP A 132 -13.13 -7.35 16.85
C TRP A 132 -13.93 -8.56 17.38
N ASP A 133 -13.26 -9.46 18.09
CA ASP A 133 -13.90 -10.68 18.60
C ASP A 133 -14.91 -10.33 19.69
N ARG A 134 -14.57 -9.42 20.60
CA ARG A 134 -15.47 -8.93 21.66
C ARG A 134 -16.72 -8.26 21.09
N ALA A 135 -16.54 -7.34 20.14
CA ALA A 135 -17.66 -6.64 19.52
C ALA A 135 -18.58 -7.58 18.72
N ARG A 136 -18.01 -8.54 18.01
CA ARG A 136 -18.76 -9.57 17.28
C ARG A 136 -19.58 -10.44 18.23
N GLN A 137 -18.98 -10.88 19.31
CA GLN A 137 -19.65 -11.71 20.30
C GLN A 137 -20.76 -10.93 21.02
N ALA A 138 -20.45 -9.74 21.54
CA ALA A 138 -21.41 -8.88 22.23
C ALA A 138 -22.64 -8.57 21.36
N THR A 139 -22.43 -8.26 20.08
CA THR A 139 -23.53 -8.04 19.13
C THR A 139 -24.45 -9.26 19.03
N LYS A 140 -23.90 -10.47 18.86
CA LYS A 140 -24.70 -11.68 18.72
C LYS A 140 -25.46 -12.09 20.00
N GLU A 141 -24.94 -11.71 21.15
CA GLU A 141 -25.53 -11.97 22.45
C GLU A 141 -26.58 -10.95 22.89
N ASP A 142 -26.62 -9.75 22.26
CA ASP A 142 -27.57 -8.70 22.62
C ASP A 142 -29.00 -9.02 22.22
N PRO A 143 -29.94 -9.03 23.19
CA PRO A 143 -31.35 -9.36 22.90
C PRO A 143 -32.02 -8.39 21.93
N ARG A 144 -31.65 -7.10 21.95
CA ARG A 144 -32.21 -6.07 21.03
C ARG A 144 -31.83 -6.37 19.60
N TRP A 145 -30.56 -6.73 19.37
CA TRP A 145 -30.07 -7.13 18.07
C TRP A 145 -30.73 -8.43 17.59
N GLN A 146 -30.84 -9.45 18.44
CA GLN A 146 -31.51 -10.71 18.10
C GLN A 146 -32.98 -10.51 17.71
N GLU A 147 -33.69 -9.64 18.42
CA GLU A 147 -35.08 -9.29 18.12
C GLU A 147 -35.21 -8.51 16.82
N ALA A 148 -34.29 -7.55 16.54
CA ALA A 148 -34.22 -6.84 15.29
C ALA A 148 -33.97 -7.81 14.12
N MET A 149 -33.03 -8.74 14.24
CA MET A 149 -32.76 -9.74 13.20
C MET A 149 -34.00 -10.59 12.87
N ARG A 150 -34.79 -11.00 13.89
CA ARG A 150 -36.03 -11.75 13.65
C ARG A 150 -37.07 -10.90 12.92
N ARG A 151 -37.21 -9.61 13.25
CA ARG A 151 -38.10 -8.68 12.50
C ARG A 151 -37.67 -8.54 11.04
N HIS A 152 -36.39 -8.66 10.76
CA HIS A 152 -35.83 -8.67 9.41
C HIS A 152 -35.88 -10.06 8.73
N GLY A 153 -36.59 -11.02 9.31
CA GLY A 153 -36.79 -12.35 8.71
C GLY A 153 -35.62 -13.31 8.88
N ILE A 154 -34.63 -12.98 9.70
CA ILE A 154 -33.47 -13.83 9.97
C ILE A 154 -33.76 -14.68 11.22
N GLU A 155 -34.17 -15.94 11.01
CA GLU A 155 -34.53 -16.82 12.11
C GLU A 155 -33.33 -17.59 12.67
N ASP A 156 -32.42 -18.05 11.80
CA ASP A 156 -31.23 -18.81 12.20
C ASP A 156 -30.01 -17.89 12.37
N LEU A 157 -29.86 -17.34 13.58
CA LEU A 157 -28.75 -16.46 13.93
C LEU A 157 -27.38 -17.15 13.88
N SER A 158 -27.32 -18.48 13.86
CA SER A 158 -26.07 -19.22 13.70
C SER A 158 -25.45 -19.03 12.29
N LYS A 159 -26.30 -18.69 11.33
CA LYS A 159 -25.93 -18.39 9.93
C LYS A 159 -25.63 -16.91 9.67
N VAL A 160 -25.55 -16.10 10.69
CA VAL A 160 -25.18 -14.68 10.57
C VAL A 160 -23.71 -14.50 10.93
N SER A 161 -22.97 -13.85 10.07
CA SER A 161 -21.60 -13.38 10.33
C SER A 161 -21.60 -11.87 10.49
N CYS A 162 -20.93 -11.36 11.52
CA CYS A 162 -20.82 -9.92 11.77
C CYS A 162 -19.36 -9.47 11.63
N ALA A 163 -19.16 -8.32 11.01
CA ALA A 163 -17.85 -7.70 10.77
C ALA A 163 -17.76 -6.36 11.48
N PRO A 164 -17.19 -6.28 12.69
CA PRO A 164 -16.93 -4.99 13.32
C PRO A 164 -16.02 -4.13 12.45
N MET A 165 -16.34 -2.85 12.33
CA MET A 165 -15.67 -1.90 11.46
C MET A 165 -15.33 -0.61 12.22
N ALA A 166 -14.32 0.11 11.74
CA ALA A 166 -14.00 1.44 12.24
C ALA A 166 -15.21 2.37 12.11
N PRO A 167 -15.49 3.20 13.14
CA PRO A 167 -16.75 3.94 13.23
C PRO A 167 -16.78 5.22 12.40
N GLY A 168 -15.64 5.66 11.83
CA GLY A 168 -15.47 7.06 11.45
C GLY A 168 -15.39 7.95 12.70
N TYR A 169 -15.30 9.27 12.50
CA TYR A 169 -15.30 10.22 13.61
C TYR A 169 -16.37 11.29 13.38
N PHE A 170 -17.47 11.17 14.13
CA PHE A 170 -18.65 12.03 14.03
C PHE A 170 -19.01 12.56 15.43
N PRO A 171 -18.43 13.70 15.87
CA PRO A 171 -18.61 14.23 17.23
C PRO A 171 -20.07 14.50 17.61
N GLU A 172 -20.91 14.81 16.63
CA GLU A 172 -22.33 15.16 16.81
C GLU A 172 -23.18 13.95 17.26
N GLU A 173 -22.71 12.71 17.09
CA GLU A 173 -23.45 11.51 17.50
C GLU A 173 -23.49 11.30 19.02
N GLY A 174 -22.68 12.04 19.78
CA GLY A 174 -22.77 12.06 21.24
C GLY A 174 -22.14 10.88 21.97
N PHE A 175 -21.38 10.01 21.28
CA PHE A 175 -20.66 8.90 21.91
C PHE A 175 -19.47 9.36 22.77
N GLY A 176 -19.15 10.64 22.72
CA GLY A 176 -18.08 11.25 23.50
C GLY A 176 -16.70 10.74 23.10
N LYS A 177 -15.91 10.33 24.12
CA LYS A 177 -14.55 9.78 23.90
C LYS A 177 -14.52 8.25 23.90
N ARG A 178 -15.69 7.58 23.86
CA ARG A 178 -15.76 6.12 23.83
C ARG A 178 -15.07 5.59 22.56
N ARG A 179 -14.37 4.47 22.74
CA ARG A 179 -13.84 3.70 21.62
C ARG A 179 -14.94 2.80 21.11
N ILE A 180 -15.53 3.15 19.98
CA ILE A 180 -16.66 2.41 19.43
C ILE A 180 -16.30 1.65 18.15
N LEU A 181 -17.01 0.54 17.92
CA LEU A 181 -17.04 -0.17 16.64
C LEU A 181 -18.47 -0.23 16.14
N ARG A 182 -18.67 -0.21 14.84
CA ARG A 182 -19.94 -0.42 14.18
C ARG A 182 -19.95 -1.81 13.57
N VAL A 183 -21.03 -2.55 13.79
CA VAL A 183 -21.07 -3.98 13.51
C VAL A 183 -22.18 -4.31 12.51
N PRO A 184 -21.95 -4.13 11.20
CA PRO A 184 -22.85 -4.69 10.18
C PRO A 184 -22.76 -6.21 10.17
N CYS A 185 -23.85 -6.86 9.78
CA CYS A 185 -23.92 -8.31 9.73
C CYS A 185 -24.40 -8.81 8.36
N PHE A 186 -24.10 -10.06 8.05
CA PHE A 186 -24.24 -10.67 6.74
C PHE A 186 -24.82 -12.07 6.86
N ASP A 187 -25.71 -12.42 5.94
CA ASP A 187 -26.34 -13.74 5.88
C ASP A 187 -25.39 -14.79 5.25
N GLN A 188 -25.19 -15.89 5.94
CA GLN A 188 -24.36 -17.03 5.54
C GLN A 188 -25.17 -18.32 5.32
N THR A 189 -26.46 -18.19 5.03
CA THR A 189 -27.32 -19.36 4.76
C THR A 189 -26.94 -20.09 3.48
N ILE A 190 -26.35 -19.36 2.51
CA ILE A 190 -25.80 -19.93 1.27
C ILE A 190 -24.29 -20.18 1.47
N PRO A 191 -23.84 -21.45 1.49
CA PRO A 191 -22.42 -21.78 1.62
C PRO A 191 -21.58 -21.25 0.47
N LEU A 192 -20.28 -21.01 0.71
CA LEU A 192 -19.27 -20.60 -0.27
C LEU A 192 -19.47 -19.20 -0.90
N HIS A 193 -20.39 -18.39 -0.38
CA HIS A 193 -20.47 -16.98 -0.74
C HIS A 193 -19.48 -16.15 0.09
N PRO A 194 -18.86 -15.12 -0.48
CA PRO A 194 -18.14 -14.14 0.30
C PRO A 194 -19.04 -13.55 1.37
N MET A 195 -18.54 -13.44 2.60
CA MET A 195 -19.34 -13.01 3.75
C MET A 195 -20.10 -11.70 3.47
N GLN A 196 -19.43 -10.73 2.82
CA GLN A 196 -19.99 -9.39 2.64
C GLN A 196 -20.92 -9.24 1.42
N ASN A 197 -21.13 -10.28 0.61
CA ASN A 197 -21.99 -10.22 -0.57
C ASN A 197 -23.50 -10.37 -0.26
N ARG A 198 -23.85 -10.66 0.98
CA ARG A 198 -25.24 -10.80 1.44
C ARG A 198 -25.47 -9.99 2.71
N PRO A 199 -25.40 -8.65 2.63
CA PRO A 199 -25.61 -7.78 3.78
C PRO A 199 -27.06 -7.89 4.29
N ILE A 200 -27.20 -7.85 5.60
CA ILE A 200 -28.49 -7.69 6.27
C ILE A 200 -28.65 -6.20 6.55
N GLU A 201 -29.36 -5.51 5.65
CA GLU A 201 -29.57 -4.08 5.77
C GLU A 201 -30.58 -3.74 6.85
N GLY A 202 -30.48 -2.52 7.37
CA GLY A 202 -31.42 -1.98 8.35
C GLY A 202 -31.15 -2.40 9.79
N VAL A 203 -30.08 -3.19 10.09
CA VAL A 203 -29.70 -3.52 11.47
C VAL A 203 -28.22 -3.27 11.66
N LEU A 204 -27.87 -2.31 12.54
CA LEU A 204 -26.48 -1.96 12.85
C LEU A 204 -26.28 -1.86 14.37
N ALA A 205 -25.44 -2.71 14.94
CA ALA A 205 -25.04 -2.57 16.32
C ALA A 205 -23.87 -1.57 16.48
N ILE A 206 -23.89 -0.81 17.57
CA ILE A 206 -22.82 0.09 17.99
C ILE A 206 -22.29 -0.43 19.32
N VAL A 207 -21.02 -0.80 19.36
CA VAL A 207 -20.40 -1.48 20.47
C VAL A 207 -19.24 -0.67 21.03
N ASP A 208 -19.17 -0.52 22.34
CA ASP A 208 -17.99 -0.02 23.04
C ASP A 208 -16.91 -1.10 22.99
N ALA A 209 -15.81 -0.82 22.32
CA ALA A 209 -14.75 -1.79 22.04
C ALA A 209 -13.95 -2.16 23.33
N ASP A 210 -13.85 -1.23 24.28
CA ASP A 210 -13.14 -1.48 25.53
C ASP A 210 -13.93 -2.40 26.47
N THR A 211 -15.25 -2.20 26.55
CA THR A 211 -16.09 -2.91 27.52
C THR A 211 -16.89 -4.07 26.91
N GLY A 212 -17.14 -4.05 25.60
CA GLY A 212 -18.08 -4.96 24.95
C GLY A 212 -19.56 -4.58 25.15
N GLU A 213 -19.87 -3.41 25.73
CA GLU A 213 -21.24 -2.92 25.85
C GLU A 213 -21.84 -2.65 24.47
N VAL A 214 -22.98 -3.23 24.13
CA VAL A 214 -23.77 -2.81 22.99
C VAL A 214 -24.52 -1.53 23.36
N ILE A 215 -23.98 -0.40 22.94
CA ILE A 215 -24.48 0.95 23.27
C ILE A 215 -25.87 1.13 22.64
N ASP A 216 -25.94 0.83 21.33
CA ASP A 216 -27.16 1.05 20.54
C ASP A 216 -27.30 -0.02 19.45
N VAL A 217 -28.55 -0.24 19.03
CA VAL A 217 -28.89 -1.04 17.86
C VAL A 217 -29.77 -0.17 16.97
N LYS A 218 -29.18 0.35 15.89
CA LYS A 218 -29.93 1.10 14.88
C LYS A 218 -30.76 0.12 14.07
N GLU A 219 -32.05 0.46 13.86
CA GLU A 219 -32.97 -0.33 13.06
C GLU A 219 -33.69 0.57 12.05
N ALA A 220 -33.79 0.09 10.81
CA ALA A 220 -34.55 0.70 9.72
C ALA A 220 -35.55 -0.32 9.15
N GLU A 221 -36.29 0.07 8.10
CA GLU A 221 -37.23 -0.84 7.44
C GLU A 221 -36.52 -2.08 6.87
N PRO A 222 -37.06 -3.28 7.05
CA PRO A 222 -36.48 -4.52 6.54
C PRO A 222 -36.36 -4.52 5.01
N VAL A 223 -35.20 -4.98 4.53
CA VAL A 223 -34.97 -5.30 3.12
C VAL A 223 -34.63 -6.78 3.02
N VAL A 224 -35.30 -7.47 2.09
CA VAL A 224 -35.13 -8.92 1.91
C VAL A 224 -33.74 -9.22 1.34
N VAL A 225 -32.95 -10.03 2.03
CA VAL A 225 -31.64 -10.48 1.52
C VAL A 225 -31.86 -11.37 0.28
N PRO A 226 -31.32 -11.03 -0.89
CA PRO A 226 -31.58 -11.79 -2.10
C PRO A 226 -30.91 -13.17 -2.09
N ASP A 227 -31.57 -14.17 -2.67
CA ASP A 227 -31.01 -15.52 -2.84
C ASP A 227 -29.96 -15.62 -3.95
N THR A 228 -29.78 -14.55 -4.71
CA THR A 228 -29.05 -14.54 -5.98
C THR A 228 -27.66 -13.94 -5.91
N ALA A 229 -27.04 -13.81 -4.72
CA ALA A 229 -25.65 -13.34 -4.64
C ALA A 229 -24.66 -14.41 -5.14
N PRO A 230 -24.12 -14.34 -6.37
CA PRO A 230 -23.22 -15.35 -6.86
C PRO A 230 -21.87 -15.28 -6.15
N GLY A 231 -21.32 -16.44 -5.78
CA GLY A 231 -19.91 -16.54 -5.47
C GLY A 231 -19.06 -16.29 -6.72
N TYR A 232 -17.77 -16.10 -6.54
CA TYR A 232 -16.80 -15.94 -7.65
C TYR A 232 -15.88 -17.16 -7.79
N GLY A 233 -16.05 -18.18 -6.94
CA GLY A 233 -15.28 -19.41 -7.02
C GLY A 233 -15.66 -20.30 -8.24
N PRO A 234 -14.86 -21.30 -8.57
CA PRO A 234 -15.08 -22.17 -9.74
C PRO A 234 -16.40 -22.93 -9.67
N ASP A 235 -16.96 -23.16 -8.49
CA ASP A 235 -18.26 -23.79 -8.29
C ASP A 235 -19.44 -22.88 -8.66
N ALA A 236 -19.25 -21.56 -8.58
CA ALA A 236 -20.24 -20.54 -8.91
C ALA A 236 -20.10 -20.09 -10.38
N ILE A 237 -18.87 -19.90 -10.85
CA ILE A 237 -18.56 -19.47 -12.23
C ILE A 237 -17.67 -20.52 -12.88
N PRO A 238 -18.21 -21.36 -13.81
CA PRO A 238 -17.43 -22.36 -14.51
C PRO A 238 -16.25 -21.73 -15.27
N ALA A 239 -15.05 -22.22 -15.01
CA ALA A 239 -13.84 -21.73 -15.67
C ALA A 239 -13.87 -22.01 -17.17
N ARG A 240 -13.36 -21.07 -17.95
CA ARG A 240 -13.03 -21.29 -19.39
C ARG A 240 -11.90 -22.30 -19.49
N GLY A 241 -11.72 -22.89 -20.69
CA GLY A 241 -10.55 -23.73 -20.96
C GLY A 241 -9.24 -22.96 -20.73
N PRO A 242 -8.16 -23.65 -20.28
CA PRO A 242 -6.90 -23.00 -19.96
C PRO A 242 -6.27 -22.36 -21.20
N MET A 243 -5.67 -21.20 -21.02
CA MET A 243 -4.84 -20.56 -22.04
C MET A 243 -3.50 -21.28 -22.18
N LYS A 244 -2.84 -21.10 -23.32
CA LYS A 244 -1.42 -21.48 -23.45
C LYS A 244 -0.59 -20.67 -22.48
N PRO A 245 0.42 -21.27 -21.82
CA PRO A 245 1.21 -20.56 -20.82
C PRO A 245 2.00 -19.41 -21.44
N VAL A 246 1.98 -18.27 -20.76
CA VAL A 246 2.91 -17.15 -20.96
C VAL A 246 3.70 -17.04 -19.68
N LEU A 247 5.01 -17.25 -19.76
CA LEU A 247 5.87 -17.33 -18.57
C LEU A 247 6.91 -16.22 -18.59
N ASN A 248 7.15 -15.64 -17.42
CA ASN A 248 8.31 -14.79 -17.16
C ASN A 248 9.41 -15.68 -16.58
N LEU A 249 10.50 -15.89 -17.34
CA LEU A 249 11.55 -16.82 -16.99
C LEU A 249 12.93 -16.13 -16.98
N THR A 250 13.75 -16.51 -15.99
CA THR A 250 15.18 -16.14 -15.90
C THR A 250 16.05 -17.39 -16.05
N PRO A 251 16.21 -17.90 -17.27
CA PRO A 251 16.85 -19.23 -17.52
C PRO A 251 18.33 -19.26 -17.16
N GLY A 252 18.99 -18.10 -17.03
CA GLY A 252 20.38 -17.96 -16.55
C GLY A 252 20.52 -17.75 -15.06
N GLY A 253 19.42 -17.80 -14.30
CA GLY A 253 19.38 -17.41 -12.90
C GLY A 253 18.84 -15.97 -12.71
N SER A 254 18.61 -15.58 -11.47
CA SER A 254 18.18 -14.22 -11.11
C SER A 254 19.38 -13.28 -11.02
N ASN A 255 19.17 -12.01 -11.41
CA ASN A 255 20.14 -10.93 -11.15
C ASN A 255 19.87 -10.25 -9.78
N ILE A 256 18.94 -10.77 -9.00
CA ILE A 256 18.61 -10.26 -7.67
C ILE A 256 19.53 -10.92 -6.66
N GLU A 257 20.21 -10.13 -5.85
CA GLU A 257 20.94 -10.56 -4.67
C GLU A 257 20.20 -10.09 -3.42
N LEU A 258 20.00 -11.01 -2.49
CA LEU A 258 19.36 -10.75 -1.20
C LEU A 258 20.37 -11.05 -0.11
N GLU A 259 20.69 -10.06 0.72
CA GLU A 259 21.61 -10.16 1.83
C GLU A 259 20.94 -9.77 3.15
N GLY A 260 21.53 -10.19 4.27
CA GLY A 260 21.03 -9.86 5.61
C GLY A 260 19.57 -10.23 5.83
N ALA A 261 18.82 -9.34 6.45
CA ALA A 261 17.39 -9.51 6.66
C ALA A 261 16.62 -9.30 5.37
N LEU A 262 16.78 -8.18 4.70
CA LEU A 262 16.09 -7.83 3.44
C LEU A 262 16.85 -6.70 2.71
N GLU A 263 18.15 -6.79 2.59
CA GLU A 263 18.93 -5.92 1.70
C GLU A 263 18.87 -6.49 0.28
N VAL A 264 18.50 -5.65 -0.69
CA VAL A 264 18.27 -6.03 -2.09
C VAL A 264 19.28 -5.31 -2.96
N SER A 265 20.03 -6.08 -3.75
CA SER A 265 20.83 -5.54 -4.86
C SER A 265 20.33 -6.09 -6.19
N TRP A 266 20.22 -5.22 -7.19
CA TRP A 266 19.77 -5.58 -8.53
C TRP A 266 20.32 -4.61 -9.57
N GLN A 267 21.18 -5.11 -10.46
CA GLN A 267 21.89 -4.30 -11.44
C GLN A 267 22.65 -3.15 -10.75
N ASP A 268 22.25 -1.90 -11.01
CA ASP A 268 22.85 -0.72 -10.37
C ASP A 268 22.05 -0.19 -9.18
N TRP A 269 20.97 -0.87 -8.79
CA TRP A 269 20.18 -0.53 -7.62
C TRP A 269 20.59 -1.31 -6.38
N SER A 270 20.60 -0.65 -5.24
CA SER A 270 20.60 -1.25 -3.91
C SER A 270 19.61 -0.52 -3.01
N PHE A 271 18.95 -1.26 -2.11
CA PHE A 271 18.00 -0.72 -1.13
C PHE A 271 17.71 -1.73 -0.02
N HIS A 272 17.22 -1.24 1.11
CA HIS A 272 16.82 -2.03 2.26
C HIS A 272 15.29 -2.08 2.38
N LEU A 273 14.73 -3.23 2.75
CA LEU A 273 13.30 -3.44 2.99
C LEU A 273 13.05 -3.81 4.45
N ARG A 274 11.98 -3.26 5.02
CA ARG A 274 11.54 -3.57 6.37
C ARG A 274 10.04 -3.79 6.42
N ALA A 275 9.62 -4.88 7.08
CA ALA A 275 8.22 -5.10 7.43
C ALA A 275 7.78 -4.09 8.51
N ASP A 276 6.62 -3.49 8.34
CA ASP A 276 6.00 -2.58 9.29
C ASP A 276 4.50 -2.88 9.42
N ARG A 277 4.01 -2.97 10.65
CA ARG A 277 2.62 -3.36 10.92
C ARG A 277 1.61 -2.37 10.32
N ARG A 278 1.91 -1.05 10.34
CA ARG A 278 1.00 -0.01 9.83
C ARG A 278 1.16 0.22 8.34
N SER A 279 2.38 0.44 7.86
CA SER A 279 2.66 0.77 6.46
C SER A 279 2.79 -0.45 5.53
N GLY A 280 2.85 -1.67 6.08
CA GLY A 280 3.09 -2.90 5.35
C GLY A 280 4.58 -3.13 5.05
N LEU A 281 5.14 -2.34 4.15
CA LEU A 281 6.54 -2.39 3.76
C LEU A 281 7.15 -0.99 3.72
N ILE A 282 8.31 -0.83 4.34
CA ILE A 282 9.12 0.38 4.28
C ILE A 282 10.36 0.08 3.45
N LEU A 283 10.62 0.90 2.44
CA LEU A 283 11.80 0.87 1.59
C LEU A 283 12.73 1.98 2.02
N SER A 284 14.00 1.66 2.28
CA SER A 284 14.99 2.60 2.78
C SER A 284 16.29 2.55 1.98
N LEU A 285 17.05 3.64 2.01
CA LEU A 285 18.40 3.75 1.45
C LEU A 285 18.50 3.33 -0.02
N ALA A 286 17.52 3.76 -0.84
CA ALA A 286 17.57 3.47 -2.27
C ALA A 286 18.74 4.23 -2.91
N ARG A 287 19.69 3.48 -3.46
CA ARG A 287 20.91 3.98 -4.11
C ARG A 287 21.00 3.48 -5.54
N PHE A 288 21.60 4.28 -6.38
CA PHE A 288 21.94 3.92 -7.76
C PHE A 288 23.44 4.08 -8.01
N ARG A 289 24.09 3.05 -8.50
CA ARG A 289 25.51 3.05 -8.83
C ARG A 289 25.74 3.68 -10.21
N ASP A 290 26.23 4.94 -10.24
CA ASP A 290 26.59 5.66 -11.47
C ASP A 290 28.10 5.72 -11.61
N LYS A 291 28.66 5.04 -12.61
CA LYS A 291 30.12 5.02 -12.89
C LYS A 291 30.97 4.55 -11.69
N GLY A 292 30.45 3.64 -10.90
CA GLY A 292 31.13 3.09 -9.74
C GLY A 292 30.96 3.89 -8.44
N GLU A 293 30.24 5.01 -8.44
CA GLU A 293 29.84 5.78 -7.26
C GLU A 293 28.40 5.38 -6.88
N GLU A 294 28.18 4.99 -5.64
CA GLU A 294 26.83 4.76 -5.09
C GLU A 294 26.20 6.09 -4.70
N ARG A 295 25.13 6.46 -5.36
CA ARG A 295 24.44 7.73 -5.20
C ARG A 295 23.08 7.54 -4.57
N LEU A 296 22.82 8.25 -3.49
CA LEU A 296 21.54 8.18 -2.78
C LEU A 296 20.45 8.83 -3.63
N VAL A 297 19.30 8.14 -3.74
CA VAL A 297 18.09 8.61 -4.42
C VAL A 297 16.99 8.90 -3.40
N ALA A 298 16.80 7.98 -2.44
CA ALA A 298 15.82 8.14 -1.37
C ALA A 298 16.32 7.55 -0.06
N TYR A 299 16.08 8.25 1.03
CA TYR A 299 16.32 7.73 2.37
C TYR A 299 15.22 6.73 2.74
N GLN A 300 13.93 7.11 2.57
CA GLN A 300 12.83 6.24 2.94
C GLN A 300 11.56 6.51 2.12
N MET A 301 10.86 5.45 1.74
CA MET A 301 9.59 5.51 1.04
C MET A 301 8.64 4.45 1.60
N ALA A 302 7.37 4.82 1.81
CA ALA A 302 6.33 3.92 2.29
C ALA A 302 4.93 4.42 1.93
N VAL A 303 3.92 3.52 2.00
CA VAL A 303 2.52 3.95 2.11
C VAL A 303 2.36 4.61 3.47
N SER A 304 1.86 5.81 3.49
CA SER A 304 1.68 6.60 4.70
C SER A 304 0.26 6.51 5.27
N GLU A 305 -0.74 6.51 4.39
CA GLU A 305 -2.13 6.37 4.77
C GLU A 305 -2.99 6.02 3.54
N MET A 306 -4.17 5.46 3.80
CA MET A 306 -5.21 5.24 2.79
C MET A 306 -6.54 5.77 3.30
N PHE A 307 -7.36 6.33 2.39
CA PHE A 307 -8.67 6.86 2.73
C PHE A 307 -9.72 6.32 1.75
N VAL A 308 -10.75 5.67 2.30
CA VAL A 308 -11.82 5.03 1.52
C VAL A 308 -13.19 5.46 2.07
N PRO A 309 -13.74 6.62 1.60
CA PRO A 309 -15.07 7.08 1.95
C PRO A 309 -16.12 6.53 0.99
N TYR A 310 -17.22 6.00 1.54
CA TYR A 310 -18.41 5.61 0.80
C TYR A 310 -19.41 6.76 0.74
N MET A 311 -20.15 6.90 -0.39
CA MET A 311 -20.99 8.06 -0.67
C MET A 311 -22.49 7.83 -0.40
N ASP A 312 -22.87 6.71 0.24
CA ASP A 312 -24.25 6.42 0.59
C ASP A 312 -24.63 7.07 1.94
N PRO A 313 -25.71 7.90 2.01
CA PRO A 313 -26.10 8.61 3.21
C PRO A 313 -26.85 7.77 4.25
N ASP A 314 -27.19 6.51 3.94
CA ASP A 314 -27.84 5.59 4.88
C ASP A 314 -27.01 5.46 6.17
N PRO A 315 -27.63 5.49 7.36
CA PRO A 315 -26.91 5.36 8.64
C PRO A 315 -26.02 4.12 8.77
N ALA A 316 -26.31 3.04 8.04
CA ALA A 316 -25.46 1.85 7.99
C ALA A 316 -24.27 2.00 7.02
N TRP A 317 -24.21 3.08 6.25
CA TRP A 317 -23.18 3.34 5.23
C TRP A 317 -22.41 4.63 5.44
N ALA A 318 -23.06 5.70 5.86
CA ALA A 318 -22.47 7.04 5.98
C ALA A 318 -21.23 7.11 6.89
N PHE A 319 -21.09 6.18 7.84
CA PHE A 319 -19.92 6.10 8.71
C PHE A 319 -18.68 5.51 8.04
N ARG A 320 -18.82 4.85 6.88
CA ARG A 320 -17.74 4.13 6.20
C ARG A 320 -16.80 5.13 5.53
N THR A 321 -15.88 5.65 6.32
CA THR A 321 -14.88 6.67 5.94
C THR A 321 -13.52 6.23 6.44
N TYR A 322 -13.07 5.05 5.94
CA TYR A 322 -11.94 4.31 6.50
C TYR A 322 -10.59 4.98 6.23
N LEU A 323 -9.72 4.93 7.24
CA LEU A 323 -8.29 5.22 7.15
C LEU A 323 -7.53 3.90 7.34
N ASP A 324 -7.36 3.16 6.24
CA ASP A 324 -7.02 1.73 6.27
C ASP A 324 -5.67 1.41 6.92
N ALA A 325 -4.66 2.27 6.75
CA ALA A 325 -3.38 2.05 7.40
C ALA A 325 -3.46 2.36 8.91
N GLY A 326 -4.09 3.47 9.27
CA GLY A 326 -4.13 3.93 10.65
C GLY A 326 -5.15 3.22 11.54
N GLU A 327 -6.27 2.77 10.98
CA GLU A 327 -7.36 2.09 11.70
C GLU A 327 -7.17 0.58 11.77
N PHE A 328 -6.52 -0.03 10.77
CA PHE A 328 -6.37 -1.48 10.66
C PHE A 328 -4.91 -1.94 10.57
N GLY A 329 -4.08 -1.26 9.77
CA GLY A 329 -2.69 -1.62 9.51
C GLY A 329 -2.52 -2.49 8.26
N LEU A 330 -1.79 -1.98 7.26
CA LEU A 330 -1.56 -2.69 6.00
C LEU A 330 -0.71 -3.95 6.18
N GLY A 331 0.29 -3.91 7.06
CA GLY A 331 1.13 -5.07 7.38
C GLY A 331 0.40 -6.09 8.25
N TYR A 332 -0.50 -5.64 9.14
CA TYR A 332 -1.32 -6.54 9.96
C TYR A 332 -2.28 -7.37 9.11
N LEU A 333 -2.83 -6.79 8.05
CA LEU A 333 -3.78 -7.42 7.15
C LEU A 333 -3.15 -7.87 5.83
N ILE A 334 -1.83 -8.07 5.80
CA ILE A 334 -1.15 -8.55 4.60
C ILE A 334 -1.53 -10.00 4.30
N SER A 335 -1.83 -10.30 3.05
CA SER A 335 -2.25 -11.64 2.61
C SER A 335 -1.10 -12.44 1.99
N SER A 336 -1.20 -13.78 2.04
CA SER A 336 -0.25 -14.68 1.38
C SER A 336 -0.38 -14.62 -0.13
N LEU A 337 0.73 -14.41 -0.82
CA LEU A 337 0.78 -14.31 -2.29
C LEU A 337 0.65 -15.66 -2.97
N GLY A 338 -0.19 -15.71 -4.01
CA GLY A 338 -0.38 -16.85 -4.88
C GLY A 338 0.77 -17.03 -5.87
N VAL A 339 1.39 -18.22 -5.84
CA VAL A 339 2.49 -18.55 -6.72
C VAL A 339 1.98 -18.76 -8.15
N GLY A 340 2.51 -17.99 -9.12
CA GLY A 340 2.13 -18.06 -10.51
C GLY A 340 0.88 -17.24 -10.89
N THR A 341 0.20 -16.65 -9.89
CA THR A 341 -0.95 -15.74 -10.08
C THR A 341 -0.60 -14.31 -9.63
N ASP A 342 -0.25 -14.13 -8.36
CA ASP A 342 0.12 -12.81 -7.86
C ASP A 342 1.56 -12.45 -8.22
N CYS A 343 2.44 -13.43 -8.22
CA CYS A 343 3.84 -13.28 -8.62
C CYS A 343 4.30 -14.48 -9.45
N PRO A 344 5.32 -14.32 -10.33
CA PRO A 344 5.87 -15.42 -11.13
C PRO A 344 6.37 -16.58 -10.27
N HIS A 345 6.34 -17.81 -10.81
CA HIS A 345 6.79 -19.01 -10.10
C HIS A 345 8.24 -18.92 -9.56
N GLN A 346 9.11 -18.18 -10.23
CA GLN A 346 10.51 -18.01 -9.86
C GLN A 346 10.79 -16.69 -9.12
N ALA A 347 9.76 -16.01 -8.59
CA ALA A 347 9.94 -14.90 -7.69
C ALA A 347 10.55 -15.38 -6.35
N TYR A 348 11.27 -14.50 -5.68
CA TYR A 348 11.60 -14.70 -4.28
C TYR A 348 10.35 -14.41 -3.45
N TYR A 349 9.82 -15.43 -2.78
CA TYR A 349 8.70 -15.31 -1.85
C TYR A 349 9.22 -15.24 -0.44
N VAL A 350 8.97 -14.13 0.24
CA VAL A 350 9.48 -13.86 1.57
C VAL A 350 8.36 -13.93 2.58
N THR A 351 8.60 -14.64 3.67
CA THR A 351 7.76 -14.63 4.86
C THR A 351 8.15 -13.47 5.74
N LEU A 352 7.18 -12.66 6.16
CA LEU A 352 7.40 -11.53 7.07
C LEU A 352 6.88 -11.87 8.46
N LEU A 353 7.51 -11.26 9.47
CA LEU A 353 7.10 -11.32 10.87
C LEU A 353 6.64 -9.94 11.31
N PHE A 354 5.53 -9.88 12.03
CA PHE A 354 4.96 -8.65 12.57
C PHE A 354 4.65 -8.81 14.06
N PRO A 355 4.83 -7.78 14.88
CA PRO A 355 4.39 -7.79 16.27
C PRO A 355 2.88 -7.97 16.39
N SER A 356 2.45 -8.79 17.36
CA SER A 356 1.04 -9.03 17.69
C SER A 356 0.55 -8.14 18.83
N ASP A 357 -0.78 -8.05 18.98
CA ASP A 357 -1.44 -7.26 20.02
C ASP A 357 -1.10 -7.75 21.44
N GLU A 358 -0.71 -9.03 21.60
CA GLU A 358 -0.36 -9.62 22.89
C GLU A 358 1.13 -9.44 23.24
N GLY A 359 1.89 -8.72 22.42
CA GLY A 359 3.33 -8.50 22.62
C GLY A 359 4.23 -9.65 22.17
N GLY A 360 3.68 -10.55 21.33
CA GLY A 360 4.42 -11.57 20.60
C GLY A 360 4.66 -11.19 19.15
N MET A 361 4.87 -12.22 18.30
CA MET A 361 4.98 -12.05 16.84
C MET A 361 4.04 -13.01 16.13
N PHE A 362 3.47 -12.57 15.02
CA PHE A 362 2.78 -13.46 14.09
C PHE A 362 3.51 -13.51 12.74
N LYS A 363 3.28 -14.59 12.02
CA LYS A 363 3.95 -14.92 10.77
C LYS A 363 2.98 -14.75 9.60
N ALA A 364 3.39 -13.96 8.60
CA ALA A 364 2.70 -13.86 7.32
C ALA A 364 3.51 -14.58 6.23
N ASP A 365 3.08 -15.78 5.85
CA ASP A 365 3.76 -16.60 4.85
C ASP A 365 3.62 -15.99 3.46
N ARG A 366 4.73 -15.91 2.70
CA ARG A 366 4.76 -15.34 1.35
C ARG A 366 4.09 -13.95 1.28
N ALA A 367 4.36 -13.10 2.27
CA ALA A 367 3.77 -11.77 2.36
C ALA A 367 4.39 -10.76 1.39
N LEU A 368 5.59 -11.04 0.91
CA LEU A 368 6.35 -10.22 -0.02
C LEU A 368 6.85 -11.10 -1.16
N CYS A 369 6.82 -10.62 -2.40
CA CYS A 369 7.58 -11.21 -3.49
C CYS A 369 8.47 -10.18 -4.17
N ILE A 370 9.65 -10.65 -4.64
CA ILE A 370 10.62 -9.86 -5.38
C ILE A 370 10.93 -10.62 -6.67
N PHE A 371 10.77 -9.96 -7.81
CA PHE A 371 10.99 -10.62 -9.10
C PHE A 371 11.39 -9.64 -10.20
N GLU A 372 12.11 -10.16 -11.18
CA GLU A 372 12.42 -9.45 -12.41
C GLU A 372 11.36 -9.73 -13.47
N ARG A 373 11.08 -8.75 -14.33
CA ARG A 373 10.30 -8.96 -15.53
C ARG A 373 10.86 -8.21 -16.73
N ASN A 374 10.87 -8.87 -17.88
CA ASN A 374 11.01 -8.20 -19.16
C ASN A 374 9.65 -7.60 -19.52
N THR A 375 9.58 -6.27 -19.68
CA THR A 375 8.32 -5.57 -19.98
C THR A 375 7.81 -5.82 -21.40
N GLY A 376 8.65 -6.39 -22.26
CA GLY A 376 8.38 -6.50 -23.71
C GLY A 376 8.56 -5.16 -24.45
N ASN A 377 8.93 -4.10 -23.75
CA ASN A 377 9.21 -2.78 -24.32
C ASN A 377 10.71 -2.54 -24.44
N PRO A 378 11.17 -1.67 -25.36
CA PRO A 378 12.54 -1.19 -25.35
C PRO A 378 12.74 -0.15 -24.24
N ALA A 379 13.87 -0.18 -23.54
CA ALA A 379 14.34 0.90 -22.69
C ALA A 379 14.58 2.17 -23.54
N TRP A 380 15.17 1.97 -24.70
CA TRP A 380 15.26 2.97 -25.76
C TRP A 380 15.36 2.29 -27.15
N ARG A 381 14.98 3.01 -28.19
CA ARG A 381 14.96 2.51 -29.56
C ARG A 381 15.12 3.65 -30.56
N HIS A 382 15.98 3.44 -31.56
CA HIS A 382 16.09 4.32 -32.72
C HIS A 382 16.27 3.53 -34.01
N TYR A 383 15.55 3.93 -35.05
CA TYR A 383 15.75 3.50 -36.40
C TYR A 383 16.31 4.67 -37.22
N ASP A 384 17.53 4.54 -37.67
CA ASP A 384 18.16 5.52 -38.55
C ASP A 384 17.73 5.24 -40.01
N ALA A 385 16.85 6.06 -40.54
CA ALA A 385 16.34 5.94 -41.91
C ALA A 385 17.43 6.14 -42.97
N GLY A 386 18.50 6.88 -42.68
CA GLY A 386 19.58 7.13 -43.63
C GLY A 386 20.48 5.91 -43.84
N SER A 387 20.79 5.19 -42.80
CA SER A 387 21.61 3.96 -42.82
C SER A 387 20.80 2.66 -42.84
N GLY A 388 19.47 2.72 -42.60
CA GLY A 388 18.61 1.55 -42.43
C GLY A 388 18.89 0.78 -41.11
N ARG A 389 19.61 1.35 -40.17
CA ARG A 389 20.04 0.68 -38.94
C ARG A 389 19.02 0.86 -37.80
N LEU A 390 18.61 -0.27 -37.22
CA LEU A 390 17.87 -0.31 -35.97
C LEU A 390 18.83 -0.57 -34.81
N THR A 391 18.70 0.24 -33.75
CA THR A 391 19.39 0.05 -32.47
C THR A 391 18.39 0.19 -31.32
N SER A 392 18.40 -0.76 -30.38
CA SER A 392 17.49 -0.76 -29.23
C SER A 392 18.10 -1.51 -28.04
N ARG A 393 17.54 -1.29 -26.86
CA ARG A 393 17.86 -2.05 -25.63
C ARG A 393 16.57 -2.50 -24.95
N PRO A 394 16.53 -3.72 -24.36
CA PRO A 394 15.36 -4.20 -23.66
C PRO A 394 15.15 -3.45 -22.35
N GLU A 395 13.89 -3.24 -21.96
CA GLU A 395 13.54 -2.77 -20.63
C GLU A 395 13.27 -3.96 -19.71
N VAL A 396 14.02 -4.02 -18.61
CA VAL A 396 13.81 -4.97 -17.52
C VAL A 396 13.48 -4.18 -16.25
N GLU A 397 12.60 -4.71 -15.43
CA GLU A 397 12.16 -4.12 -14.18
C GLU A 397 12.34 -5.12 -13.04
N LEU A 398 12.74 -4.61 -11.88
CA LEU A 398 12.61 -5.29 -10.61
C LEU A 398 11.32 -4.87 -9.94
N VAL A 399 10.50 -5.82 -9.51
CA VAL A 399 9.23 -5.57 -8.81
C VAL A 399 9.33 -6.10 -7.39
N VAL A 400 8.99 -5.25 -6.42
CA VAL A 400 8.81 -5.58 -5.00
C VAL A 400 7.32 -5.41 -4.70
N ARG A 401 6.61 -6.50 -4.38
CA ARG A 401 5.14 -6.56 -4.27
C ARG A 401 4.67 -7.07 -2.93
N THR A 402 3.71 -6.36 -2.35
CA THR A 402 2.89 -6.82 -1.22
C THR A 402 1.41 -6.64 -1.55
N ILE A 403 0.53 -7.45 -0.91
CA ILE A 403 -0.93 -7.33 -1.08
C ILE A 403 -1.60 -7.35 0.30
N PRO A 404 -1.87 -6.19 0.91
CA PRO A 404 -2.81 -6.13 2.03
C PRO A 404 -4.25 -6.36 1.56
N THR A 405 -5.00 -7.16 2.34
CA THR A 405 -6.43 -7.42 2.15
C THR A 405 -7.22 -6.75 3.25
N ILE A 406 -7.90 -5.65 2.94
CA ILE A 406 -8.62 -4.86 3.92
C ILE A 406 -10.12 -4.95 3.64
N GLY A 407 -10.82 -5.69 4.50
CA GLY A 407 -12.24 -5.94 4.31
C GLY A 407 -12.53 -6.70 3.02
N ASN A 408 -13.08 -6.01 2.06
CA ASN A 408 -13.47 -6.55 0.74
C ASN A 408 -12.46 -6.22 -0.39
N TYR A 409 -11.44 -5.42 -0.13
CA TYR A 409 -10.44 -5.03 -1.12
C TYR A 409 -9.09 -5.69 -0.90
N ASP A 410 -8.47 -6.09 -2.03
CA ASP A 410 -7.05 -6.45 -2.11
C ASP A 410 -6.30 -5.29 -2.80
N TYR A 411 -5.27 -4.76 -2.14
CA TYR A 411 -4.45 -3.68 -2.69
C TYR A 411 -3.07 -4.18 -3.05
N ILE A 412 -2.81 -4.33 -4.35
CA ILE A 412 -1.50 -4.73 -4.87
C ILE A 412 -0.60 -3.49 -4.84
N VAL A 413 0.40 -3.47 -3.98
CA VAL A 413 1.37 -2.36 -3.89
C VAL A 413 2.69 -2.80 -4.48
N ASP A 414 3.10 -2.16 -5.59
CA ASP A 414 4.34 -2.43 -6.32
C ASP A 414 5.31 -1.26 -6.22
N TRP A 415 6.52 -1.54 -5.74
CA TRP A 415 7.68 -0.68 -5.96
C TRP A 415 8.48 -1.27 -7.10
N VAL A 416 8.62 -0.51 -8.21
CA VAL A 416 9.19 -1.03 -9.45
C VAL A 416 10.44 -0.22 -9.82
N PHE A 417 11.58 -0.87 -9.79
CA PHE A 417 12.87 -0.28 -10.16
C PHE A 417 13.18 -0.59 -11.62
N THR A 418 13.62 0.43 -12.35
CA THR A 418 13.95 0.26 -13.76
C THR A 418 15.45 0.40 -14.00
N ASN A 419 15.96 -0.25 -15.04
CA ASN A 419 17.35 -0.10 -15.46
C ASN A 419 17.69 1.29 -16.03
N ARG A 420 16.74 2.24 -15.97
CA ARG A 420 16.93 3.67 -16.34
C ARG A 420 17.01 4.60 -15.14
N GLY A 421 17.16 4.05 -13.93
CA GLY A 421 17.25 4.85 -12.71
C GLY A 421 15.93 5.40 -12.20
N SER A 422 14.77 4.91 -12.67
CA SER A 422 13.46 5.35 -12.20
C SER A 422 12.86 4.35 -11.21
N ILE A 423 12.05 4.86 -10.29
CA ILE A 423 11.22 4.08 -9.37
C ILE A 423 9.76 4.37 -9.74
N LYS A 424 9.01 3.34 -10.19
CA LYS A 424 7.57 3.43 -10.42
C LYS A 424 6.86 2.91 -9.18
N VAL A 425 5.83 3.60 -8.75
CA VAL A 425 4.93 3.15 -7.69
C VAL A 425 3.60 2.84 -8.32
N ASN A 426 3.15 1.59 -8.22
CA ASN A 426 1.86 1.18 -8.76
C ASN A 426 0.99 0.61 -7.65
N VAL A 427 -0.30 0.92 -7.72
CA VAL A 427 -1.33 0.33 -6.88
C VAL A 427 -2.37 -0.34 -7.77
N GLY A 428 -2.65 -1.61 -7.53
CA GLY A 428 -3.75 -2.34 -8.12
C GLY A 428 -4.86 -2.51 -7.08
N ALA A 429 -6.03 -1.93 -7.30
CA ALA A 429 -7.21 -2.15 -6.47
C ALA A 429 -8.07 -3.25 -7.11
N THR A 430 -8.37 -4.30 -6.33
CA THR A 430 -9.17 -5.48 -6.73
C THR A 430 -9.89 -6.06 -5.50
N GLY A 431 -10.43 -7.27 -5.58
CA GLY A 431 -11.27 -7.85 -4.55
C GLY A 431 -12.73 -7.88 -5.00
N PHE A 432 -13.65 -7.40 -4.18
CA PHE A 432 -15.06 -7.25 -4.57
C PHE A 432 -15.66 -5.98 -3.93
N ASP A 433 -16.69 -5.42 -4.58
CA ASP A 433 -17.41 -4.28 -4.02
C ASP A 433 -18.14 -4.64 -2.73
N ALA A 434 -18.08 -3.78 -1.73
CA ALA A 434 -19.05 -3.81 -0.66
C ALA A 434 -20.42 -3.44 -1.25
N VAL A 435 -21.42 -4.26 -1.00
CA VAL A 435 -22.74 -4.10 -1.60
C VAL A 435 -23.83 -3.87 -0.56
N LYS A 436 -24.91 -3.24 -1.01
CA LYS A 436 -26.13 -2.92 -0.28
C LYS A 436 -27.29 -3.72 -0.88
N THR A 437 -28.11 -4.32 -0.05
CA THR A 437 -29.36 -4.92 -0.48
C THR A 437 -30.43 -3.84 -0.67
N VAL A 438 -31.15 -3.88 -1.80
CA VAL A 438 -32.16 -2.90 -2.17
C VAL A 438 -33.47 -3.58 -2.62
N ARG A 439 -34.50 -2.79 -2.96
CA ARG A 439 -35.81 -3.32 -3.36
C ARG A 439 -35.93 -3.58 -4.85
N SER A 440 -35.06 -3.00 -5.66
CA SER A 440 -35.15 -3.04 -7.13
C SER A 440 -34.51 -4.30 -7.70
N PRO A 441 -35.27 -5.15 -8.43
CA PRO A 441 -34.70 -6.29 -9.14
C PRO A 441 -33.95 -5.89 -10.43
N ASP A 442 -34.32 -4.76 -11.03
CA ASP A 442 -33.76 -4.21 -12.26
C ASP A 442 -34.04 -2.69 -12.36
N MET A 443 -33.54 -2.05 -13.41
CA MET A 443 -33.67 -0.60 -13.63
C MET A 443 -35.05 -0.17 -14.12
N GLU A 444 -35.99 -1.08 -14.36
CA GLU A 444 -37.38 -0.75 -14.70
C GLU A 444 -38.30 -0.68 -13.46
N ALA A 445 -37.81 -1.08 -12.29
CA ALA A 445 -38.54 -1.02 -11.03
C ALA A 445 -38.85 0.45 -10.63
N GLU A 446 -40.02 0.67 -10.02
CA GLU A 446 -40.41 2.00 -9.54
C GLU A 446 -39.46 2.60 -8.51
N THR A 447 -38.78 1.74 -7.75
CA THR A 447 -37.79 2.11 -6.71
C THR A 447 -36.37 2.28 -7.25
N ALA A 448 -36.11 1.96 -8.53
CA ALA A 448 -34.75 1.91 -9.07
C ALA A 448 -34.01 3.25 -8.97
N GLY A 449 -34.72 4.38 -9.20
CA GLY A 449 -34.14 5.70 -9.10
C GLY A 449 -33.62 6.03 -7.70
N ASP A 450 -34.41 5.71 -6.66
CA ASP A 450 -34.03 5.95 -5.28
C ASP A 450 -32.94 4.98 -4.82
N ASP A 451 -33.08 3.70 -5.18
CA ASP A 451 -32.14 2.64 -4.79
C ASP A 451 -30.74 2.82 -5.42
N THR A 452 -30.63 3.52 -6.57
CA THR A 452 -29.36 3.71 -7.31
C THR A 452 -28.85 5.16 -7.30
N GLU A 453 -29.39 6.05 -6.48
CA GLU A 453 -28.93 7.45 -6.42
C GLU A 453 -27.44 7.55 -6.03
N PHE A 454 -26.98 6.69 -5.12
CA PHE A 454 -25.61 6.70 -4.60
C PHE A 454 -24.80 5.43 -4.95
N GLY A 455 -25.23 4.68 -5.96
CA GLY A 455 -24.54 3.46 -6.37
C GLY A 455 -25.07 2.92 -7.69
N ALA A 456 -24.51 1.82 -8.17
CA ALA A 456 -24.99 1.11 -9.35
C ALA A 456 -25.64 -0.22 -8.97
N LEU A 457 -26.76 -0.55 -9.64
CA LEU A 457 -27.34 -1.89 -9.55
C LEU A 457 -26.43 -2.87 -10.29
N VAL A 458 -25.79 -3.78 -9.54
CA VAL A 458 -24.80 -4.73 -10.07
C VAL A 458 -25.35 -6.14 -10.20
N ALA A 459 -26.44 -6.46 -9.47
CA ALA A 459 -27.21 -7.69 -9.59
C ALA A 459 -28.65 -7.41 -9.13
N PRO A 460 -29.62 -8.29 -9.41
CA PRO A 460 -30.98 -8.11 -8.91
C PRO A 460 -31.00 -7.93 -7.38
N TYR A 461 -31.58 -6.82 -6.93
CA TYR A 461 -31.66 -6.42 -5.52
C TYR A 461 -30.31 -6.07 -4.86
N VAL A 462 -29.24 -5.85 -5.64
CA VAL A 462 -27.90 -5.58 -5.12
C VAL A 462 -27.33 -4.32 -5.77
N VAL A 463 -27.05 -3.32 -4.96
CA VAL A 463 -26.37 -2.08 -5.36
C VAL A 463 -24.96 -2.05 -4.76
N ALA A 464 -23.98 -1.68 -5.57
CA ALA A 464 -22.65 -1.33 -5.11
C ALA A 464 -22.56 0.20 -4.94
N PRO A 465 -22.45 0.75 -3.72
CA PRO A 465 -22.36 2.18 -3.49
C PRO A 465 -21.10 2.80 -4.09
N TYR A 466 -21.22 4.03 -4.61
CA TYR A 466 -20.07 4.82 -5.05
C TYR A 466 -19.14 5.10 -3.87
N HIS A 467 -17.83 5.06 -4.11
CA HIS A 467 -16.82 5.34 -3.10
C HIS A 467 -15.51 5.78 -3.74
N ASP A 468 -14.61 6.28 -2.92
CA ASP A 468 -13.31 6.75 -3.37
C ASP A 468 -12.20 5.92 -2.75
N HIS A 469 -11.05 5.94 -3.41
CA HIS A 469 -9.80 5.40 -2.85
C HIS A 469 -8.69 6.43 -3.02
N PHE A 470 -8.05 6.80 -1.92
CA PHE A 470 -6.88 7.69 -1.90
C PHE A 470 -5.74 7.01 -1.15
N PHE A 471 -4.54 7.05 -1.75
CA PHE A 471 -3.33 6.45 -1.23
C PHE A 471 -2.28 7.55 -1.07
N SER A 472 -1.84 7.82 0.15
CA SER A 472 -0.75 8.75 0.42
C SER A 472 0.57 8.00 0.56
N PHE A 473 1.59 8.44 -0.18
CA PHE A 473 2.94 7.93 -0.11
C PHE A 473 3.86 8.97 0.52
N ARG A 474 4.59 8.58 1.56
CA ARG A 474 5.69 9.36 2.12
C ARG A 474 6.94 9.07 1.31
N LEU A 475 7.55 10.11 0.75
CA LEU A 475 8.71 10.04 -0.13
C LEU A 475 9.81 10.96 0.40
N ASP A 476 10.73 10.40 1.18
CA ASP A 476 11.90 11.07 1.69
C ASP A 476 13.03 10.90 0.66
N LEU A 477 13.03 11.79 -0.35
CA LEU A 477 13.94 11.72 -1.48
C LEU A 477 15.22 12.52 -1.16
N ASP A 478 16.31 11.81 -0.94
CA ASP A 478 17.62 12.36 -0.65
C ASP A 478 18.53 12.35 -1.89
N VAL A 479 18.28 13.23 -2.83
CA VAL A 479 19.02 13.28 -4.10
C VAL A 479 20.47 13.70 -3.85
N ASP A 480 21.41 12.74 -3.92
CA ASP A 480 22.83 12.90 -3.57
C ASP A 480 23.06 13.47 -2.14
N GLY A 481 22.13 13.18 -1.22
CA GLY A 481 22.19 13.60 0.18
C GLY A 481 20.95 14.36 0.64
N PRO A 482 20.81 14.63 1.96
CA PRO A 482 19.57 15.10 2.54
C PRO A 482 19.24 16.58 2.30
N GLN A 483 20.22 17.43 1.91
CA GLN A 483 19.97 18.85 1.67
C GLN A 483 19.50 19.07 0.23
N ASN A 484 18.21 19.22 0.04
CA ASN A 484 17.57 19.39 -1.25
C ASN A 484 16.73 20.67 -1.31
N SER A 485 16.25 21.00 -2.51
CA SER A 485 15.28 22.07 -2.76
C SER A 485 14.20 21.55 -3.70
N PHE A 486 12.97 21.95 -3.47
CA PHE A 486 11.87 21.62 -4.36
C PHE A 486 11.65 22.74 -5.39
N VAL A 487 11.52 22.36 -6.65
CA VAL A 487 11.36 23.29 -7.77
C VAL A 487 10.16 22.88 -8.61
N ARG A 488 9.33 23.87 -8.96
CA ARG A 488 8.26 23.75 -9.94
C ARG A 488 8.76 24.34 -11.26
N ASP A 489 8.85 23.53 -12.29
CA ASP A 489 9.11 24.00 -13.64
C ASP A 489 7.80 24.18 -14.38
N LEU A 490 7.41 25.43 -14.60
CA LEU A 490 6.15 25.80 -15.24
C LEU A 490 6.33 25.88 -16.76
N ILE A 491 5.42 25.26 -17.51
CA ILE A 491 5.35 25.41 -18.97
C ILE A 491 4.56 26.68 -19.27
N VAL A 492 5.26 27.73 -19.67
CA VAL A 492 4.68 29.06 -19.90
C VAL A 492 4.68 29.37 -21.40
N PRO A 493 3.51 29.51 -22.05
CA PRO A 493 3.44 29.96 -23.42
C PRO A 493 3.72 31.46 -23.51
N GLU A 494 4.45 31.87 -24.55
CA GLU A 494 4.73 33.26 -24.82
C GLU A 494 4.75 33.56 -26.34
N PRO A 495 4.52 34.81 -26.75
CA PRO A 495 4.65 35.20 -28.15
C PRO A 495 6.05 34.87 -28.67
N ALA A 496 6.14 34.40 -29.90
CA ALA A 496 7.42 34.22 -30.54
C ALA A 496 8.07 35.60 -30.89
N PRO A 497 9.40 35.69 -30.90
CA PRO A 497 10.11 36.94 -31.30
C PRO A 497 9.61 37.44 -32.64
N ALA A 498 9.66 38.80 -32.83
CA ALA A 498 9.29 39.41 -34.08
C ALA A 498 10.15 38.88 -35.25
N GLY A 499 9.50 38.54 -36.37
CA GLY A 499 10.15 37.94 -37.53
C GLY A 499 10.27 36.39 -37.50
N SER A 500 9.78 35.75 -36.45
CA SER A 500 9.69 34.28 -36.38
C SER A 500 8.65 33.76 -37.36
N LEU A 501 8.84 32.54 -37.88
CA LEU A 501 7.84 31.82 -38.67
C LEU A 501 6.64 31.39 -37.84
N ARG A 502 6.80 31.24 -36.53
CA ARG A 502 5.75 30.90 -35.58
C ARG A 502 5.27 32.13 -34.85
N THR A 503 4.01 32.13 -34.42
CA THR A 503 3.42 33.22 -33.63
C THR A 503 3.60 33.02 -32.12
N SER A 504 3.87 31.79 -31.66
CA SER A 504 4.00 31.44 -30.24
C SER A 504 5.00 30.31 -30.02
N LEU A 505 5.61 30.34 -28.85
CA LEU A 505 6.51 29.31 -28.30
C LEU A 505 6.09 29.04 -26.86
N TRP A 506 6.74 28.11 -26.19
CA TRP A 506 6.69 27.97 -24.76
C TRP A 506 8.11 27.82 -24.19
N ARG A 507 8.30 28.17 -22.94
CA ARG A 507 9.53 27.94 -22.18
C ARG A 507 9.24 27.42 -20.80
N LEU A 508 10.24 26.84 -20.15
CA LEU A 508 10.20 26.50 -18.75
C LEU A 508 10.58 27.71 -17.89
N VAL A 509 9.80 27.95 -16.86
CA VAL A 509 10.11 28.90 -15.79
C VAL A 509 10.22 28.11 -14.50
N SER A 510 11.41 28.08 -13.92
CA SER A 510 11.66 27.36 -12.68
C SER A 510 11.38 28.25 -11.48
N GLU A 511 10.47 27.80 -10.61
CA GLU A 511 10.09 28.48 -9.38
C GLU A 511 10.43 27.60 -8.18
N PRO A 512 11.40 28.02 -7.33
CA PRO A 512 11.66 27.28 -6.09
C PRO A 512 10.52 27.46 -5.10
N VAL A 513 10.21 26.39 -4.33
CA VAL A 513 9.26 26.44 -3.22
C VAL A 513 10.05 26.64 -1.94
N GLY A 514 9.86 27.79 -1.28
CA GLY A 514 10.67 28.20 -0.14
C GLY A 514 10.19 27.69 1.21
N THR A 515 8.90 27.29 1.32
CA THR A 515 8.30 26.85 2.59
C THR A 515 7.46 25.60 2.40
N GLU A 516 7.38 24.80 3.44
CA GLU A 516 6.49 23.63 3.50
C GLU A 516 5.02 24.02 3.26
N GLY A 517 4.24 23.08 2.74
CA GLY A 517 2.83 23.33 2.44
C GLY A 517 2.26 22.44 1.34
N ARG A 518 1.05 22.79 0.95
CA ARG A 518 0.32 22.18 -0.18
C ARG A 518 0.87 22.71 -1.50
N ILE A 519 1.11 21.82 -2.45
CA ILE A 519 1.43 22.20 -3.83
C ILE A 519 0.15 22.21 -4.65
N VAL A 520 -0.40 23.40 -4.83
CA VAL A 520 -1.58 23.61 -5.64
C VAL A 520 -1.14 23.98 -7.06
N PRO A 521 -1.59 23.25 -8.10
CA PRO A 521 -1.27 23.60 -9.49
C PRO A 521 -1.69 25.03 -9.83
N THR A 522 -0.81 25.74 -10.53
CA THR A 522 -1.07 27.13 -10.92
C THR A 522 -2.14 27.19 -12.02
N ARG A 523 -3.19 27.99 -11.82
CA ARG A 523 -4.35 28.06 -12.74
C ARG A 523 -4.03 28.48 -14.18
N ASN A 524 -2.90 29.13 -14.42
CA ASN A 524 -2.54 29.71 -15.70
C ASN A 524 -1.40 28.98 -16.41
N THR A 525 -1.03 27.77 -15.96
CA THR A 525 0.03 26.98 -16.60
C THR A 525 -0.57 25.84 -17.43
N HIS A 526 0.09 25.50 -18.54
CA HIS A 526 -0.29 24.37 -19.39
C HIS A 526 0.35 23.05 -18.96
N GLY A 527 1.04 23.04 -17.81
CA GLY A 527 1.68 21.88 -17.18
C GLY A 527 2.78 22.31 -16.23
N GLU A 528 3.07 21.43 -15.29
CA GLU A 528 4.14 21.61 -14.31
C GLU A 528 4.97 20.33 -14.21
N VAL A 529 6.27 20.49 -13.98
CA VAL A 529 7.19 19.41 -13.62
C VAL A 529 7.67 19.67 -12.19
N TRP A 530 7.48 18.71 -11.33
CA TRP A 530 7.87 18.79 -9.92
C TRP A 530 9.19 18.09 -9.70
N ARG A 531 10.20 18.84 -9.23
CA ARG A 531 11.55 18.31 -9.03
C ARG A 531 12.07 18.56 -7.63
N LEU A 532 12.72 17.53 -7.06
CA LEU A 532 13.69 17.71 -5.99
C LEU A 532 15.08 17.76 -6.61
N ILE A 533 15.85 18.78 -6.26
CA ILE A 533 17.22 18.97 -6.75
C ILE A 533 18.17 19.10 -5.57
N ASN A 534 19.41 18.65 -5.73
CA ASN A 534 20.45 18.95 -4.76
C ASN A 534 21.20 20.22 -5.20
N PRO A 535 21.00 21.38 -4.55
CA PRO A 535 21.64 22.63 -4.92
C PRO A 535 23.16 22.66 -4.60
N ASN A 536 23.64 21.73 -3.76
CA ASN A 536 25.03 21.66 -3.30
C ASN A 536 25.91 20.79 -4.21
N ARG A 537 25.31 20.05 -5.12
CA ARG A 537 26.00 19.14 -6.04
C ARG A 537 25.87 19.62 -7.48
N ARG A 538 26.85 19.22 -8.30
CA ARG A 538 26.86 19.47 -9.72
C ARG A 538 27.23 18.20 -10.47
N THR A 539 26.51 17.90 -11.54
CA THR A 539 26.90 16.79 -12.42
C THR A 539 28.28 17.02 -13.05
N ALA A 540 28.98 15.92 -13.30
CA ALA A 540 30.39 16.01 -13.71
C ALA A 540 30.59 16.73 -15.07
N MET A 541 29.72 16.43 -16.05
CA MET A 541 29.86 16.92 -17.42
C MET A 541 29.13 18.25 -17.66
N LEU A 542 27.82 18.26 -17.38
CA LEU A 542 26.94 19.38 -17.75
C LEU A 542 26.83 20.44 -16.65
N LYS A 543 27.37 20.19 -15.46
CA LYS A 543 27.38 21.12 -14.31
C LYS A 543 25.99 21.58 -13.87
N GLY A 544 24.94 20.82 -14.24
CA GLY A 544 23.59 21.00 -13.73
C GLY A 544 23.45 20.51 -12.28
N HIS A 545 22.39 20.88 -11.61
CA HIS A 545 22.04 20.28 -10.32
C HIS A 545 21.42 18.89 -10.54
N PRO A 546 21.90 17.83 -9.87
CA PRO A 546 21.24 16.53 -9.93
C PRO A 546 19.85 16.63 -9.32
N GLY A 547 18.90 15.91 -9.92
CA GLY A 547 17.52 15.95 -9.47
C GLY A 547 16.71 14.73 -9.90
N TYR A 548 15.59 14.58 -9.21
CA TYR A 548 14.52 13.64 -9.54
C TYR A 548 13.21 14.38 -9.67
N GLN A 549 12.40 14.01 -10.64
CA GLN A 549 11.03 14.52 -10.77
C GLN A 549 10.02 13.50 -10.25
N ILE A 550 8.92 13.99 -9.69
CA ILE A 550 7.71 13.21 -9.44
C ILE A 550 6.79 13.40 -10.64
N GLU A 551 6.63 12.37 -11.44
CA GLU A 551 5.85 12.36 -12.67
C GLU A 551 4.49 11.70 -12.40
N PRO A 552 3.37 12.47 -12.43
CA PRO A 552 2.05 11.90 -12.29
C PRO A 552 1.75 10.88 -13.40
N GLY A 553 1.20 9.71 -13.01
CA GLY A 553 0.72 8.69 -13.94
C GLY A 553 -0.81 8.67 -14.00
N THR A 554 -1.40 7.50 -13.79
CA THR A 554 -2.86 7.31 -13.67
C THR A 554 -3.28 7.43 -12.20
N GLY A 555 -4.56 7.77 -11.94
CA GLY A 555 -5.04 7.94 -10.56
C GLY A 555 -4.78 9.35 -10.02
N ASN A 556 -5.14 10.35 -10.79
CA ASN A 556 -4.91 11.76 -10.47
C ASN A 556 -6.14 12.46 -9.87
N THR A 557 -7.12 11.70 -9.39
CA THR A 557 -8.31 12.23 -8.74
C THR A 557 -7.98 12.67 -7.31
N LEU A 558 -8.57 13.76 -6.89
CA LEU A 558 -8.52 14.28 -5.53
C LEU A 558 -9.90 14.17 -4.89
N SER A 559 -9.96 14.19 -3.57
CA SER A 559 -11.23 14.17 -2.85
C SER A 559 -12.13 15.33 -3.29
N SER A 560 -13.40 15.02 -3.50
CA SER A 560 -14.45 16.00 -3.79
C SER A 560 -15.15 16.51 -2.52
N LEU A 561 -14.83 15.93 -1.36
CA LEU A 561 -15.41 16.35 -0.09
C LEU A 561 -14.88 17.73 0.31
N PRO A 562 -15.73 18.62 0.84
CA PRO A 562 -15.29 19.91 1.30
C PRO A 562 -14.42 19.82 2.58
N ASP A 563 -13.51 20.77 2.77
CA ASP A 563 -12.56 20.78 3.89
C ASP A 563 -13.22 20.73 5.29
N ASN A 564 -14.48 21.11 5.41
CA ASN A 564 -15.25 21.08 6.67
C ASN A 564 -15.99 19.77 6.91
N ASP A 565 -16.04 18.87 5.95
CA ASP A 565 -16.61 17.53 6.13
C ASP A 565 -15.84 16.74 7.20
N PRO A 566 -16.51 16.07 8.16
CA PRO A 566 -15.84 15.29 9.20
C PRO A 566 -14.86 14.23 8.66
N ALA A 567 -15.23 13.54 7.58
CA ALA A 567 -14.35 12.55 6.95
C ALA A 567 -13.14 13.22 6.30
N GLN A 568 -13.34 14.35 5.59
CA GLN A 568 -12.24 15.10 4.96
C GLN A 568 -11.28 15.69 5.99
N LYS A 569 -11.77 16.13 7.16
CA LYS A 569 -10.90 16.63 8.24
C LYS A 569 -9.88 15.58 8.71
N ARG A 570 -10.25 14.30 8.70
CA ARG A 570 -9.35 13.18 9.03
C ARG A 570 -8.37 12.84 7.91
N ALA A 571 -8.75 13.12 6.66
CA ALA A 571 -8.04 12.70 5.45
C ALA A 571 -7.61 13.89 4.57
N GLN A 572 -7.17 14.99 5.19
CA GLN A 572 -6.78 16.21 4.47
C GLN A 572 -5.69 15.99 3.41
N PHE A 573 -4.89 14.93 3.53
CA PHE A 573 -3.90 14.56 2.53
C PHE A 573 -4.53 14.32 1.14
N SER A 574 -5.79 13.88 1.08
CA SER A 574 -6.50 13.59 -0.17
C SER A 574 -6.99 14.84 -0.92
N SER A 575 -6.97 16.02 -0.29
CA SER A 575 -7.42 17.28 -0.89
C SER A 575 -6.43 17.90 -1.87
N THR A 576 -5.18 17.42 -1.86
CA THR A 576 -4.09 17.93 -2.71
C THR A 576 -3.17 16.79 -3.11
N ARG A 577 -2.68 16.79 -4.35
CA ARG A 577 -1.84 15.72 -4.87
C ARG A 577 -0.47 15.65 -4.21
N LEU A 578 0.09 16.79 -3.81
CA LEU A 578 1.42 16.85 -3.25
C LEU A 578 1.47 17.82 -2.08
N TRP A 579 2.03 17.33 -0.97
CA TRP A 579 2.43 18.14 0.17
C TRP A 579 3.93 18.05 0.32
N LEU A 580 4.53 19.10 0.87
CA LEU A 580 5.95 19.15 1.21
C LEU A 580 6.08 19.52 2.68
N THR A 581 6.90 18.78 3.39
CA THR A 581 7.28 19.08 4.78
C THR A 581 8.80 19.06 4.91
N ARG A 582 9.31 19.72 5.91
CA ARG A 582 10.66 19.47 6.37
C ARG A 582 10.71 18.11 7.07
N TYR A 583 11.79 17.37 6.88
CA TYR A 583 11.95 16.08 7.57
C TYR A 583 11.92 16.23 9.09
N LYS A 584 11.08 15.42 9.74
CA LYS A 584 11.09 15.18 11.19
C LYS A 584 10.89 13.68 11.40
N PRO A 585 11.65 13.06 12.33
CA PRO A 585 11.66 11.60 12.50
C PRO A 585 10.32 11.01 12.97
N ASP A 586 9.48 11.83 13.63
CA ASP A 586 8.19 11.40 14.18
C ASP A 586 7.00 11.79 13.27
N GLU A 587 7.23 12.41 12.10
CA GLU A 587 6.20 12.72 11.09
C GLU A 587 6.17 11.63 10.02
N LEU A 588 5.43 10.54 10.27
CA LEU A 588 5.42 9.35 9.42
C LEU A 588 4.09 9.14 8.69
N TYR A 589 2.98 9.61 9.26
CA TYR A 589 1.64 9.24 8.79
C TYR A 589 0.80 10.46 8.40
N ALA A 590 0.29 10.45 7.16
CA ALA A 590 -0.40 11.60 6.56
C ALA A 590 -1.66 12.03 7.31
N ALA A 591 -2.36 11.11 7.98
CA ALA A 591 -3.51 11.38 8.83
C ALA A 591 -3.17 11.49 10.33
N GLY A 592 -1.87 11.45 10.71
CA GLY A 592 -1.41 11.44 12.09
C GLY A 592 -1.33 10.04 12.70
N ASP A 593 -0.92 9.96 13.97
CA ASP A 593 -0.64 8.70 14.65
C ASP A 593 -1.91 7.96 15.06
N TYR A 594 -2.97 8.68 15.45
CA TYR A 594 -4.20 8.15 16.02
C TYR A 594 -5.47 8.62 15.28
N PRO A 595 -5.72 8.14 14.04
CA PRO A 595 -6.81 8.68 13.21
C PRO A 595 -8.22 8.23 13.64
N MET A 596 -8.36 7.23 14.52
CA MET A 596 -9.67 6.78 15.01
C MET A 596 -10.35 7.75 15.99
N GLY A 597 -9.57 8.56 16.69
CA GLY A 597 -10.07 9.48 17.72
C GLY A 597 -10.29 10.90 17.19
N GLU A 598 -10.20 11.86 18.12
CA GLU A 598 -10.10 13.26 17.76
C GLU A 598 -8.85 13.46 16.90
N ALA A 599 -9.08 13.87 15.65
CA ALA A 599 -8.06 13.79 14.63
C ALA A 599 -6.76 14.48 15.03
N ASP A 600 -5.68 13.73 15.07
CA ASP A 600 -4.32 14.24 15.03
C ASP A 600 -3.99 14.77 13.63
N ARG A 601 -4.69 15.68 13.13
CA ARG A 601 -4.70 16.34 11.82
C ARG A 601 -3.59 16.00 10.80
N GLY A 602 -2.56 15.22 11.17
CA GLY A 602 -1.47 14.79 10.32
C GLY A 602 -0.80 15.91 9.53
N LEU A 603 -0.79 15.82 8.20
CA LEU A 603 -0.13 16.80 7.31
C LEU A 603 -0.53 18.27 7.56
N PRO A 604 -1.79 18.65 7.83
CA PRO A 604 -2.09 20.02 8.22
C PRO A 604 -1.33 20.53 9.45
N ARG A 605 -1.13 19.65 10.45
CA ARG A 605 -0.33 19.98 11.65
C ARG A 605 1.16 20.08 11.33
N PHE A 606 1.66 19.20 10.46
CA PHE A 606 3.08 19.16 10.11
C PHE A 606 3.58 20.46 9.45
N ILE A 607 2.70 21.18 8.77
CA ILE A 607 3.01 22.44 8.08
C ILE A 607 2.59 23.71 8.85
N ASP A 608 2.06 23.59 10.08
CA ASP A 608 1.55 24.74 10.86
C ASP A 608 2.66 25.76 11.17
N ASP A 609 3.92 25.32 11.34
CA ASP A 609 5.07 26.16 11.68
C ASP A 609 5.77 26.77 10.43
N ARG A 610 5.35 26.41 9.23
CA ARG A 610 5.81 26.97 7.95
C ARG A 610 7.32 27.03 7.81
N GLN A 611 8.01 25.96 8.12
CA GLN A 611 9.46 25.88 8.03
C GLN A 611 9.98 26.08 6.62
N SER A 612 11.20 26.61 6.50
CA SER A 612 11.88 26.70 5.21
C SER A 612 12.28 25.31 4.72
N ILE A 613 12.02 25.06 3.44
CA ILE A 613 12.46 23.86 2.70
C ILE A 613 13.47 24.20 1.61
N GLU A 614 14.11 25.38 1.69
CA GLU A 614 15.22 25.73 0.82
C GLU A 614 16.51 25.07 1.32
N ASN A 615 17.14 24.26 0.48
CA ASN A 615 18.36 23.53 0.83
C ASN A 615 18.24 22.81 2.18
N ALA A 616 17.20 22.03 2.31
CA ALA A 616 16.81 21.37 3.55
C ALA A 616 16.52 19.87 3.29
N ASP A 617 16.38 19.12 4.36
CA ASP A 617 15.86 17.75 4.32
C ASP A 617 14.34 17.82 4.11
N ILE A 618 13.83 17.32 2.97
CA ILE A 618 12.45 17.50 2.50
C ILE A 618 11.78 16.16 2.33
N VAL A 619 10.57 16.04 2.88
CA VAL A 619 9.67 14.92 2.61
C VAL A 619 8.55 15.36 1.68
N ALA A 620 8.38 14.65 0.58
CA ALA A 620 7.25 14.81 -0.32
C ALA A 620 6.17 13.76 0.01
N TRP A 621 4.91 14.20 0.08
CA TRP A 621 3.76 13.34 0.34
C TRP A 621 2.86 13.36 -0.89
N TYR A 622 2.88 12.26 -1.63
CA TYR A 622 2.17 12.15 -2.90
C TYR A 622 0.89 11.35 -2.75
N THR A 623 -0.23 11.88 -3.24
CA THR A 623 -1.53 11.21 -3.20
C THR A 623 -1.94 10.72 -4.58
N LEU A 624 -2.15 9.39 -4.70
CA LEU A 624 -2.92 8.76 -5.76
C LEU A 624 -4.39 8.70 -5.33
N GLY A 625 -5.32 8.76 -6.29
CA GLY A 625 -6.73 8.56 -5.99
C GLY A 625 -7.59 8.33 -7.21
N PHE A 626 -8.76 7.74 -7.00
CA PHE A 626 -9.82 7.61 -7.99
C PHE A 626 -11.19 7.58 -7.34
N HIS A 627 -12.18 8.10 -8.05
CA HIS A 627 -13.59 7.85 -7.76
C HIS A 627 -13.95 6.47 -8.30
N HIS A 628 -14.42 5.57 -7.45
CA HIS A 628 -14.97 4.31 -7.90
C HIS A 628 -16.47 4.50 -8.19
N VAL A 629 -16.75 4.83 -9.46
CA VAL A 629 -18.08 4.78 -10.02
C VAL A 629 -18.34 3.32 -10.37
N THR A 630 -19.01 2.62 -9.47
CA THR A 630 -19.30 1.18 -9.58
C THR A 630 -20.17 0.86 -10.79
N ARG A 631 -20.07 -0.36 -11.31
CA ARG A 631 -20.76 -0.80 -12.54
C ARG A 631 -20.99 -2.32 -12.52
N PRO A 632 -21.90 -2.86 -13.32
CA PRO A 632 -22.18 -4.29 -13.35
C PRO A 632 -20.97 -5.20 -13.64
N GLU A 633 -19.97 -4.70 -14.38
CA GLU A 633 -18.74 -5.44 -14.66
C GLU A 633 -17.80 -5.60 -13.45
N ASP A 634 -18.05 -4.88 -12.36
CA ASP A 634 -17.30 -4.99 -11.11
C ASP A 634 -17.83 -6.12 -10.21
N TRP A 635 -18.96 -6.75 -10.59
CA TRP A 635 -19.61 -7.84 -9.87
C TRP A 635 -19.44 -9.21 -10.56
N PRO A 636 -19.24 -10.33 -9.85
CA PRO A 636 -19.11 -10.46 -8.38
C PRO A 636 -17.68 -10.29 -7.87
N ILE A 637 -16.73 -9.98 -8.76
CA ILE A 637 -15.32 -9.80 -8.45
C ILE A 637 -14.76 -8.67 -9.33
N LEU A 638 -13.98 -7.78 -8.73
CA LEU A 638 -13.44 -6.60 -9.39
C LEU A 638 -12.31 -6.93 -10.38
N PRO A 639 -12.40 -6.49 -11.64
CA PRO A 639 -11.21 -6.39 -12.49
C PRO A 639 -10.19 -5.43 -11.86
N THR A 640 -8.92 -5.86 -11.73
CA THR A 640 -7.88 -5.03 -11.11
C THR A 640 -7.74 -3.68 -11.82
N ARG A 641 -7.92 -2.60 -11.07
CA ARG A 641 -7.70 -1.23 -11.53
C ARG A 641 -6.31 -0.75 -11.09
N TRP A 642 -5.45 -0.47 -12.07
CA TRP A 642 -4.09 -0.01 -11.82
C TRP A 642 -3.98 1.52 -11.83
N LEU A 643 -3.26 2.04 -10.84
CA LEU A 643 -2.89 3.44 -10.65
C LEU A 643 -1.37 3.51 -10.47
N GLY A 644 -0.79 4.70 -10.66
CA GLY A 644 0.63 4.83 -10.35
C GLY A 644 1.21 6.20 -10.68
N PHE A 645 2.43 6.42 -10.22
CA PHE A 645 3.29 7.56 -10.53
C PHE A 645 4.74 7.11 -10.65
N THR A 646 5.61 7.97 -11.14
CA THR A 646 7.01 7.64 -11.34
C THR A 646 7.93 8.69 -10.70
N ILE A 647 8.91 8.24 -9.96
CA ILE A 647 10.05 9.01 -9.48
C ILE A 647 11.15 8.80 -10.51
N ARG A 648 11.46 9.85 -11.30
CA ARG A 648 12.30 9.74 -12.48
C ARG A 648 13.49 10.67 -12.42
N PRO A 649 14.70 10.21 -12.83
CA PRO A 649 15.85 11.10 -12.87
C PRO A 649 15.62 12.28 -13.85
N MET A 650 15.94 13.48 -13.42
CA MET A 650 15.92 14.69 -14.22
C MET A 650 17.14 15.54 -13.92
N GLY A 651 18.19 15.33 -14.71
CA GLY A 651 19.52 15.91 -14.50
C GLY A 651 20.35 15.17 -13.43
N PHE A 652 19.92 14.03 -12.94
CA PHE A 652 20.70 13.21 -12.01
C PHE A 652 21.93 12.62 -12.72
N PHE A 653 21.75 12.12 -13.92
CA PHE A 653 22.82 11.59 -14.77
C PHE A 653 23.27 12.61 -15.81
N ASP A 654 24.55 12.52 -16.27
CA ASP A 654 25.07 13.29 -17.40
C ASP A 654 24.66 12.74 -18.77
N ARG A 655 24.14 11.51 -18.83
CA ARG A 655 23.64 10.82 -20.03
C ARG A 655 22.57 9.79 -19.62
N ASP A 656 21.90 9.19 -20.59
CA ASP A 656 20.99 8.07 -20.36
C ASP A 656 21.75 6.90 -19.71
N PRO A 657 21.39 6.48 -18.49
CA PRO A 657 22.07 5.38 -17.78
C PRO A 657 21.86 4.02 -18.47
N SER A 658 20.85 3.90 -19.32
CA SER A 658 20.57 2.67 -20.08
C SER A 658 21.28 2.60 -21.45
N ALA A 659 22.06 3.63 -21.82
CA ALA A 659 22.72 3.69 -23.11
C ALA A 659 23.80 2.60 -23.30
N ASP A 660 24.39 2.12 -22.23
CA ASP A 660 25.44 1.08 -22.21
C ASP A 660 24.91 -0.33 -21.92
N LEU A 661 23.61 -0.49 -21.76
CA LEU A 661 23.02 -1.83 -21.66
C LEU A 661 23.38 -2.69 -22.88
N ALA A 662 23.59 -3.99 -22.65
CA ALA A 662 23.84 -4.92 -23.73
C ALA A 662 22.64 -5.00 -24.68
N PRO A 663 22.88 -5.12 -26.01
CA PRO A 663 21.79 -5.21 -26.99
C PRO A 663 20.98 -6.52 -26.90
N GLU A 664 21.56 -7.54 -26.34
CA GLU A 664 20.98 -8.88 -26.18
C GLU A 664 21.16 -9.36 -24.74
N PHE A 665 20.25 -10.18 -24.28
CA PHE A 665 20.45 -10.91 -23.02
C PHE A 665 21.60 -11.92 -23.17
N ALA A 666 22.30 -12.18 -22.05
CA ALA A 666 23.29 -13.25 -21.99
C ALA A 666 22.64 -14.59 -22.42
N ARG A 667 23.34 -15.36 -23.22
CA ARG A 667 22.85 -16.70 -23.56
C ARG A 667 22.82 -17.54 -22.29
N PRO A 668 21.75 -18.32 -22.06
CA PRO A 668 21.76 -19.30 -20.97
C PRO A 668 22.98 -20.20 -21.10
N PRO A 669 23.62 -20.61 -20.00
CA PRO A 669 24.75 -21.52 -20.05
C PRO A 669 24.35 -22.81 -20.81
N SER A 670 25.17 -23.21 -21.74
CA SER A 670 24.95 -24.46 -22.49
C SER A 670 25.18 -25.64 -21.55
N ARG A 671 24.59 -26.82 -21.87
CA ARG A 671 24.86 -28.04 -21.10
C ARG A 671 26.35 -28.40 -21.01
N GLU A 672 27.16 -27.92 -21.94
CA GLU A 672 28.61 -28.14 -21.95
C GLU A 672 29.34 -27.23 -20.94
N ASP A 673 28.83 -26.02 -20.65
CA ASP A 673 29.41 -25.13 -19.67
C ASP A 673 29.11 -25.57 -18.22
N ALA A 674 28.08 -26.39 -18.00
CA ALA A 674 27.69 -26.89 -16.66
C ALA A 674 28.55 -28.11 -16.21
N THR A 675 29.51 -28.55 -17.02
CA THR A 675 30.38 -29.71 -16.73
C THR A 675 31.84 -29.34 -16.53
N GLN A 676 32.20 -28.06 -16.47
CA GLN A 676 33.48 -27.55 -16.01
C GLN A 676 33.34 -26.95 -14.59
#